data_d9f7740d21cbbf1fef7f214b5e68b0ca
#
_entry.id   d9f7740d21cbbf1fef7f214b5e68b0ca
#
_cell.length_a   1.000
_cell.length_b   1.000
_cell.length_c   1.000
_cell.angle_alpha   90.00
_cell.angle_beta   90.00
_cell.angle_gamma   90.00
#
_symmetry.space_group_name_H-M   'P 1'
#
loop_
_entity.id
_entity.type
_entity.pdbx_description
1 polymer ?
#
loop_
_entity_poly.entity_id
_entity_poly.type
_entity_poly.pdbx_seq_one_letter_code
_entity_poly.pdbx_strand_id
1 'polypeptide(L)'
;MVFLGERIPPWHRLLFVIPFLVSSLGLIGLGATPAAADPAGSVVAVVIDRLTPLAPRPNDTLRISGKLLNTSSTTVNRVSARLGIAASPLTERAQITKVSGLELNPEIDPVDYFLNQTKVDVSDALQPGDEASFEIAIPVNDLPLGRDGVYTLMVEVLGVGGAGNIDRQGGVRTFLPWMGRDSNAINLVWLWPLADYPAQEANGVLLNERIPRSLAPGGRLDSLLNIAAKNPIKISWIADPQLLQIAQDIAGGYQVRNGDGTSVGDLSQDAGQWLARLRRALDSSAALQPENSAAGDRLPLRVTPYADIDAGAVTRSGLDSDVVRSTTMAASIASTVLQQSVNGTLYWAPGGRLNKRTGDLLASSGVRTVILRGDALPPSNANTISTGLGVLGTTYGGMNAVLVDQGLSATLSLPQSSTSNEILMRQRFLAETAVLSQLITDDSPSRMIVAGPQDVYWDPAPDSLNELLDSTGTVPWLNSASLSDLLTENNAGIPRKRGGYGPKAQAAELSSSYVQKVQGVSEQLASFTAVLDNPSGVTDVYAEAILRAQSSAWRLEPAAGEELVTSISISLQEKINMVFALSEGTITLSGESGLVPVTIANDLDRSVTVGVQLRGTPRARLESEPLYDITIEPGKKVSVEIKATVIGGRTLSAGVQLLTPDGQDFGSPARIELESTAYARAAAWVIGAAFLAIVSFVVVGITRRVHQAATGSRSNSQKNEPHV
;
A
#
# COMPACT_ATOMS: atom_id res chain seq x y z
N MET A 1 15.18 3.70 -58.86
CA MET A 1 14.15 3.13 -59.77
C MET A 1 12.85 3.26 -59.00
N VAL A 2 12.20 4.34 -59.20
CA VAL A 2 10.95 4.59 -59.93
C VAL A 2 9.73 4.17 -59.11
N PHE A 3 9.05 5.14 -58.48
CA PHE A 3 7.73 5.76 -58.71
C PHE A 3 6.53 4.86 -58.41
N LEU A 4 5.42 5.20 -57.81
CA LEU A 4 4.48 6.32 -57.67
C LEU A 4 3.50 5.84 -56.56
N GLY A 5 2.90 6.47 -55.63
CA GLY A 5 2.23 7.76 -55.62
C GLY A 5 0.75 7.71 -56.04
N GLU A 6 -0.21 7.84 -55.08
CA GLU A 6 -1.54 8.43 -55.27
C GLU A 6 -2.31 8.46 -53.95
N ARG A 7 -2.61 9.50 -53.43
CA ARG A 7 -3.59 10.59 -53.30
C ARG A 7 -4.99 10.12 -52.89
N ILE A 8 -5.40 10.76 -51.78
CA ILE A 8 -6.72 10.87 -51.15
C ILE A 8 -7.74 11.53 -52.10
N PRO A 9 -9.10 11.31 -51.94
CA PRO A 9 -9.92 12.39 -51.46
C PRO A 9 -11.08 11.99 -50.49
N PRO A 10 -11.77 13.01 -49.90
CA PRO A 10 -12.61 12.90 -48.73
C PRO A 10 -14.11 12.86 -49.06
N TRP A 11 -14.96 12.89 -47.99
CA TRP A 11 -16.41 13.09 -47.93
C TRP A 11 -17.21 11.79 -47.62
N HIS A 12 -17.82 11.63 -46.43
CA HIS A 12 -19.15 12.17 -46.09
C HIS A 12 -19.47 11.93 -44.60
N ARG A 13 -19.99 12.97 -43.97
CA ARG A 13 -20.72 12.95 -42.73
C ARG A 13 -22.03 12.20 -42.90
N LEU A 14 -22.36 11.27 -41.99
CA LEU A 14 -23.73 10.87 -41.73
C LEU A 14 -23.93 10.71 -40.25
N LEU A 15 -24.70 11.63 -39.70
CA LEU A 15 -25.32 11.58 -38.38
C LEU A 15 -26.28 10.39 -38.35
N PHE A 16 -26.13 9.53 -37.35
CA PHE A 16 -27.23 8.68 -36.88
C PHE A 16 -27.49 8.97 -35.40
N VAL A 17 -28.61 9.65 -35.21
CA VAL A 17 -29.31 9.79 -33.94
C VAL A 17 -30.10 8.51 -33.72
N ILE A 18 -29.90 7.79 -32.62
CA ILE A 18 -30.76 6.72 -32.13
C ILE A 18 -31.16 7.05 -30.70
N PRO A 19 -32.45 6.98 -30.36
CA PRO A 19 -33.01 7.51 -29.14
C PRO A 19 -32.81 6.57 -27.93
N PHE A 20 -32.56 7.20 -26.79
CA PHE A 20 -32.66 6.59 -25.47
C PHE A 20 -34.09 6.08 -25.21
N LEU A 21 -34.22 4.78 -25.00
CA LEU A 21 -35.36 4.18 -24.38
C LEU A 21 -34.99 3.74 -22.96
N VAL A 22 -35.43 4.54 -22.00
CA VAL A 22 -35.45 4.19 -20.58
C VAL A 22 -36.50 3.08 -20.39
N SER A 23 -36.03 1.95 -19.90
CA SER A 23 -36.92 0.94 -19.29
C SER A 23 -36.36 0.59 -17.93
N SER A 24 -36.89 1.24 -16.92
CA SER A 24 -36.87 0.77 -15.54
C SER A 24 -37.75 -0.50 -15.44
N LEU A 25 -37.16 -1.60 -14.95
CA LEU A 25 -37.86 -2.59 -14.10
C LEU A 25 -36.88 -3.67 -13.60
N GLY A 26 -36.91 -3.90 -12.29
CA GLY A 26 -36.78 -5.23 -11.72
C GLY A 26 -35.50 -5.51 -10.96
N LEU A 27 -35.50 -5.13 -9.70
CA LEU A 27 -34.72 -5.80 -8.65
C LEU A 27 -34.99 -7.31 -8.65
N ILE A 28 -34.01 -7.99 -8.05
CA ILE A 28 -34.00 -9.35 -7.43
C ILE A 28 -33.19 -10.34 -8.24
N GLY A 29 -32.09 -10.70 -7.59
CA GLY A 29 -31.25 -11.82 -7.97
C GLY A 29 -29.83 -11.63 -7.47
N LEU A 30 -29.61 -11.61 -6.15
CA LEU A 30 -28.32 -11.95 -5.56
C LEU A 30 -28.02 -13.42 -5.88
N GLY A 31 -27.55 -13.67 -7.09
CA GLY A 31 -26.89 -14.91 -7.44
C GLY A 31 -25.47 -14.85 -6.91
N ALA A 32 -25.24 -15.50 -5.76
CA ALA A 32 -23.90 -15.86 -5.35
C ALA A 32 -23.28 -16.66 -6.51
N THR A 33 -22.29 -16.11 -7.18
CA THR A 33 -21.44 -16.86 -8.10
C THR A 33 -20.68 -17.90 -7.28
N PRO A 34 -20.79 -19.20 -7.58
CA PRO A 34 -19.93 -20.19 -6.95
C PRO A 34 -18.52 -19.97 -7.52
N ALA A 35 -17.67 -19.37 -6.73
CA ALA A 35 -16.23 -19.35 -7.00
C ALA A 35 -15.61 -20.63 -6.43
N ALA A 36 -15.92 -21.76 -7.04
CA ALA A 36 -15.07 -22.95 -6.96
C ALA A 36 -14.50 -23.12 -8.37
N ALA A 37 -13.17 -23.10 -8.49
CA ALA A 37 -12.53 -23.58 -9.69
C ALA A 37 -12.81 -25.09 -9.78
N ASP A 38 -13.88 -25.47 -10.48
CA ASP A 38 -14.07 -26.84 -10.91
C ASP A 38 -12.89 -27.23 -11.81
N PRO A 39 -12.22 -28.35 -11.53
CA PRO A 39 -11.25 -28.87 -12.48
C PRO A 39 -11.97 -29.11 -13.81
N ALA A 40 -11.44 -28.56 -14.88
CA ALA A 40 -11.99 -28.66 -16.22
C ALA A 40 -12.26 -30.14 -16.54
N GLY A 41 -13.52 -30.52 -16.68
CA GLY A 41 -13.95 -31.89 -17.02
C GLY A 41 -14.80 -32.63 -15.99
N SER A 42 -15.02 -32.11 -14.79
CA SER A 42 -15.87 -32.73 -13.78
C SER A 42 -17.34 -32.39 -14.04
N VAL A 43 -18.19 -33.41 -14.19
CA VAL A 43 -19.66 -33.28 -14.36
C VAL A 43 -20.34 -33.09 -13.01
N VAL A 44 -19.78 -33.70 -11.96
CA VAL A 44 -20.23 -33.61 -10.57
C VAL A 44 -19.13 -33.04 -9.70
N ALA A 45 -19.37 -31.87 -9.10
CA ALA A 45 -18.49 -31.28 -8.11
C ALA A 45 -18.66 -32.01 -6.78
N VAL A 46 -17.54 -32.22 -6.07
CA VAL A 46 -17.49 -32.86 -4.73
C VAL A 46 -17.11 -31.82 -3.70
N VAL A 47 -17.99 -31.54 -2.78
CA VAL A 47 -17.76 -30.66 -1.62
C VAL A 47 -17.59 -31.54 -0.39
N ILE A 48 -16.43 -31.49 0.27
CA ILE A 48 -16.22 -32.17 1.56
C ILE A 48 -16.60 -31.20 2.69
N ASP A 49 -17.59 -31.57 3.51
CA ASP A 49 -18.02 -30.77 4.65
C ASP A 49 -17.32 -31.20 5.94
N ARG A 50 -16.86 -32.45 6.01
CA ARG A 50 -16.16 -33.02 7.18
C ARG A 50 -15.19 -34.13 6.78
N LEU A 51 -14.02 -34.10 7.41
CA LEU A 51 -13.04 -35.18 7.39
C LEU A 51 -12.50 -35.35 8.82
N THR A 52 -12.74 -36.51 9.44
CA THR A 52 -12.33 -36.77 10.83
C THR A 52 -11.95 -38.25 11.02
N PRO A 53 -10.87 -38.50 11.83
CA PRO A 53 -9.90 -37.52 12.32
C PRO A 53 -8.98 -37.03 11.21
N LEU A 54 -8.41 -35.80 11.36
CA LEU A 54 -7.50 -35.21 10.36
C LEU A 54 -6.15 -35.94 10.30
N ALA A 55 -5.75 -36.53 11.44
CA ALA A 55 -4.56 -37.35 11.62
C ALA A 55 -4.97 -38.63 12.34
N PRO A 56 -5.41 -39.66 11.60
CA PRO A 56 -5.93 -40.88 12.19
C PRO A 56 -4.85 -41.69 12.90
N ARG A 57 -5.28 -42.47 13.87
CA ARG A 57 -4.49 -43.46 14.62
C ARG A 57 -5.02 -44.88 14.33
N PRO A 58 -4.22 -45.91 14.61
CA PRO A 58 -4.76 -47.28 14.61
C PRO A 58 -6.02 -47.37 15.45
N ASN A 59 -7.01 -48.11 14.95
CA ASN A 59 -8.34 -48.31 15.54
C ASN A 59 -9.31 -47.11 15.47
N ASP A 60 -8.93 -46.00 14.91
CA ASP A 60 -9.87 -44.93 14.56
C ASP A 60 -10.79 -45.35 13.42
N THR A 61 -11.90 -44.65 13.26
CA THR A 61 -12.75 -44.71 12.07
C THR A 61 -12.63 -43.41 11.29
N LEU A 62 -12.10 -43.47 10.09
CA LEU A 62 -12.09 -42.31 9.17
C LEU A 62 -13.48 -42.09 8.65
N ARG A 63 -14.01 -40.88 8.86
CA ARG A 63 -15.31 -40.44 8.35
C ARG A 63 -15.11 -39.26 7.43
N ILE A 64 -15.71 -39.35 6.24
CA ILE A 64 -15.72 -38.29 5.25
C ILE A 64 -17.17 -38.07 4.84
N SER A 65 -17.67 -36.85 5.01
CA SER A 65 -19.01 -36.48 4.56
C SER A 65 -18.99 -35.19 3.78
N GLY A 66 -20.01 -35.02 2.95
CA GLY A 66 -20.13 -33.86 2.10
C GLY A 66 -21.31 -33.92 1.16
N LYS A 67 -21.21 -33.13 0.10
CA LYS A 67 -22.24 -33.00 -0.93
C LYS A 67 -21.67 -33.24 -2.32
N LEU A 68 -22.49 -33.79 -3.20
CA LEU A 68 -22.28 -33.90 -4.61
C LEU A 68 -23.22 -32.90 -5.31
N LEU A 69 -22.67 -32.05 -6.17
CA LEU A 69 -23.43 -31.06 -6.94
C LEU A 69 -23.28 -31.36 -8.43
N ASN A 70 -24.37 -31.55 -9.14
CA ASN A 70 -24.35 -31.69 -10.60
C ASN A 70 -24.19 -30.31 -11.26
N THR A 71 -22.98 -29.99 -11.70
CA THR A 71 -22.63 -28.72 -12.36
C THR A 71 -22.87 -28.74 -13.86
N SER A 72 -23.24 -29.92 -14.41
CA SER A 72 -23.48 -30.08 -15.85
C SER A 72 -24.91 -29.73 -16.25
N SER A 73 -25.19 -29.75 -17.55
CA SER A 73 -26.51 -29.54 -18.11
C SER A 73 -27.30 -30.85 -18.30
N THR A 74 -26.73 -32.01 -17.89
CA THR A 74 -27.34 -33.32 -18.09
C THR A 74 -27.53 -34.05 -16.77
N THR A 75 -28.59 -34.90 -16.70
CA THR A 75 -28.84 -35.74 -15.53
C THR A 75 -27.76 -36.82 -15.41
N VAL A 76 -27.22 -37.02 -14.23
CA VAL A 76 -26.34 -38.15 -13.90
C VAL A 76 -27.14 -39.18 -13.11
N ASN A 77 -27.24 -40.42 -13.67
CA ASN A 77 -28.01 -41.48 -13.03
C ASN A 77 -27.09 -42.43 -12.23
N ARG A 78 -27.67 -43.14 -11.25
CA ARG A 78 -26.97 -44.12 -10.40
C ARG A 78 -25.70 -43.55 -9.78
N VAL A 79 -25.84 -42.40 -9.14
CA VAL A 79 -24.70 -41.68 -8.53
C VAL A 79 -24.28 -42.38 -7.26
N SER A 80 -23.00 -42.72 -7.19
CA SER A 80 -22.38 -43.31 -5.99
C SER A 80 -21.00 -42.67 -5.74
N ALA A 81 -20.59 -42.63 -4.47
CA ALA A 81 -19.28 -42.15 -4.05
C ALA A 81 -18.47 -43.30 -3.44
N ARG A 82 -17.17 -43.31 -3.64
CA ARG A 82 -16.24 -44.26 -3.00
C ARG A 82 -14.91 -43.60 -2.68
N LEU A 83 -14.15 -44.24 -1.77
CA LEU A 83 -12.83 -43.76 -1.39
C LEU A 83 -11.74 -44.40 -2.26
N GLY A 84 -10.80 -43.57 -2.69
CA GLY A 84 -9.55 -44.00 -3.31
C GLY A 84 -8.36 -43.59 -2.43
N ILE A 85 -7.30 -44.41 -2.41
CA ILE A 85 -6.10 -44.14 -1.64
C ILE A 85 -4.85 -44.60 -2.39
N ALA A 86 -3.74 -43.86 -2.22
CA ALA A 86 -2.45 -44.24 -2.78
C ALA A 86 -1.85 -45.45 -2.06
N ALA A 87 -1.10 -46.31 -2.82
CA ALA A 87 -0.39 -47.47 -2.25
C ALA A 87 0.84 -47.09 -1.41
N SER A 88 1.43 -45.94 -1.71
CA SER A 88 2.66 -45.46 -1.09
C SER A 88 2.48 -44.02 -0.58
N PRO A 89 3.08 -43.69 0.57
CA PRO A 89 3.04 -42.35 1.09
C PRO A 89 3.96 -41.43 0.29
N LEU A 90 3.59 -40.15 0.22
CA LEU A 90 4.42 -39.06 -0.22
C LEU A 90 5.49 -38.78 0.84
N THR A 91 6.74 -38.69 0.43
CA THR A 91 7.90 -38.47 1.31
C THR A 91 8.58 -37.11 1.02
N GLU A 92 8.13 -36.42 -0.01
CA GLU A 92 8.68 -35.12 -0.43
C GLU A 92 7.56 -34.09 -0.61
N ARG A 93 7.81 -32.88 -0.18
CA ARG A 93 6.87 -31.75 -0.34
C ARG A 93 6.55 -31.41 -1.79
N ALA A 94 7.53 -31.60 -2.69
CA ALA A 94 7.31 -31.41 -4.11
C ALA A 94 6.20 -32.32 -4.67
N GLN A 95 6.07 -33.53 -4.09
CA GLN A 95 5.00 -34.48 -4.46
C GLN A 95 3.63 -33.96 -4.00
N ILE A 96 3.52 -33.37 -2.79
CA ILE A 96 2.27 -32.72 -2.31
C ILE A 96 1.86 -31.62 -3.29
N THR A 97 2.79 -30.74 -3.64
CA THR A 97 2.53 -29.63 -4.58
C THR A 97 2.10 -30.17 -5.96
N LYS A 98 2.77 -31.21 -6.46
CA LYS A 98 2.42 -31.87 -7.74
C LYS A 98 1.01 -32.44 -7.69
N VAL A 99 0.67 -33.24 -6.66
CA VAL A 99 -0.66 -33.86 -6.51
C VAL A 99 -1.76 -32.84 -6.40
N SER A 100 -1.53 -31.75 -5.64
CA SER A 100 -2.50 -30.65 -5.52
C SER A 100 -2.79 -29.93 -6.83
N GLY A 101 -1.83 -29.89 -7.76
CA GLY A 101 -1.95 -29.20 -9.05
C GLY A 101 -2.37 -30.09 -10.21
N LEU A 102 -2.54 -31.41 -10.01
CA LEU A 102 -2.98 -32.32 -11.08
C LEU A 102 -4.47 -32.10 -11.39
N GLU A 103 -4.82 -32.07 -12.66
CA GLU A 103 -6.22 -32.20 -13.09
C GLU A 103 -6.79 -33.57 -12.76
N LEU A 104 -8.11 -33.66 -12.57
CA LEU A 104 -8.80 -34.94 -12.35
C LEU A 104 -8.80 -35.76 -13.65
N ASN A 105 -7.88 -36.69 -13.77
CA ASN A 105 -7.77 -37.62 -14.92
C ASN A 105 -7.50 -39.04 -14.42
N PRO A 106 -8.40 -40.00 -14.70
CA PRO A 106 -8.22 -41.38 -14.26
C PRO A 106 -6.88 -42.02 -14.66
N GLU A 107 -6.28 -41.57 -15.75
CA GLU A 107 -5.01 -42.14 -16.27
C GLU A 107 -3.76 -41.69 -15.50
N ILE A 108 -3.87 -40.54 -14.81
CA ILE A 108 -2.72 -39.93 -14.12
C ILE A 108 -2.97 -39.67 -12.62
N ASP A 109 -4.13 -40.08 -12.09
CA ASP A 109 -4.44 -39.90 -10.69
C ASP A 109 -3.47 -40.70 -9.80
N PRO A 110 -2.92 -40.09 -8.77
CA PRO A 110 -1.98 -40.73 -7.85
C PRO A 110 -2.72 -41.54 -6.76
N VAL A 111 -3.68 -42.37 -7.20
CA VAL A 111 -4.51 -43.24 -6.37
C VAL A 111 -4.47 -44.64 -6.97
N ASP A 112 -4.00 -45.59 -6.17
CA ASP A 112 -3.79 -46.96 -6.65
C ASP A 112 -4.97 -47.86 -6.32
N TYR A 113 -5.62 -47.64 -5.19
CA TYR A 113 -6.70 -48.48 -4.70
C TYR A 113 -8.01 -47.70 -4.59
N PHE A 114 -9.05 -48.20 -5.27
CA PHE A 114 -10.44 -47.77 -5.02
C PHE A 114 -11.13 -48.81 -4.15
N LEU A 115 -11.50 -48.39 -2.93
CA LEU A 115 -12.02 -49.27 -1.89
C LEU A 115 -13.52 -49.50 -2.08
N ASN A 116 -13.90 -50.56 -2.77
CA ASN A 116 -15.31 -50.87 -3.08
C ASN A 116 -16.17 -51.05 -1.83
N GLN A 117 -15.61 -51.51 -0.68
CA GLN A 117 -16.31 -51.57 0.61
C GLN A 117 -16.74 -50.19 1.15
N THR A 118 -16.19 -49.10 0.62
CA THR A 118 -16.57 -47.73 0.99
C THR A 118 -17.59 -47.14 0.04
N LYS A 119 -18.03 -47.89 -1.00
CA LYS A 119 -19.00 -47.40 -1.97
C LYS A 119 -20.35 -47.16 -1.29
N VAL A 120 -20.85 -45.93 -1.42
CA VAL A 120 -22.18 -45.54 -0.97
C VAL A 120 -23.01 -45.07 -2.16
N ASP A 121 -24.21 -45.57 -2.29
CA ASP A 121 -25.15 -45.08 -3.28
C ASP A 121 -25.78 -43.78 -2.78
N VAL A 122 -25.69 -42.71 -3.57
CA VAL A 122 -26.06 -41.36 -3.16
C VAL A 122 -27.38 -40.91 -3.74
N SER A 123 -27.58 -41.16 -5.03
CA SER A 123 -28.85 -40.77 -5.73
C SER A 123 -29.07 -41.64 -6.94
N ASP A 124 -30.36 -42.02 -7.19
CA ASP A 124 -30.77 -42.71 -8.42
C ASP A 124 -30.63 -41.80 -9.64
N ALA A 125 -30.87 -40.50 -9.48
CA ALA A 125 -30.78 -39.50 -10.52
C ALA A 125 -30.47 -38.12 -9.88
N LEU A 126 -29.39 -37.45 -10.33
CA LEU A 126 -28.99 -36.11 -9.93
C LEU A 126 -29.22 -35.19 -11.13
N GLN A 127 -30.26 -34.34 -11.06
CA GLN A 127 -30.57 -33.39 -12.11
C GLN A 127 -29.53 -32.26 -12.18
N PRO A 128 -29.44 -31.51 -13.29
CA PRO A 128 -28.63 -30.31 -13.35
C PRO A 128 -28.95 -29.35 -12.23
N GLY A 129 -27.93 -28.98 -11.43
CA GLY A 129 -28.04 -28.09 -10.26
C GLY A 129 -28.51 -28.76 -8.97
N ASP A 130 -28.84 -30.05 -8.99
CA ASP A 130 -29.24 -30.79 -7.77
C ASP A 130 -28.01 -31.10 -6.90
N GLU A 131 -28.24 -31.11 -5.57
CA GLU A 131 -27.29 -31.54 -4.55
C GLU A 131 -27.74 -32.84 -3.88
N ALA A 132 -26.81 -33.73 -3.55
CA ALA A 132 -27.06 -34.92 -2.74
C ALA A 132 -25.93 -35.15 -1.73
N SER A 133 -26.28 -35.47 -0.49
CA SER A 133 -25.29 -35.69 0.59
C SER A 133 -24.72 -37.11 0.55
N PHE A 134 -23.45 -37.26 0.93
CA PHE A 134 -22.80 -38.56 1.10
C PHE A 134 -22.10 -38.65 2.46
N GLU A 135 -21.95 -39.83 2.99
CA GLU A 135 -21.10 -40.15 4.14
C GLU A 135 -20.40 -41.49 3.90
N ILE A 136 -19.07 -41.47 4.02
CA ILE A 136 -18.19 -42.63 3.93
C ILE A 136 -17.54 -42.82 5.29
N ALA A 137 -17.62 -44.02 5.85
CA ALA A 137 -16.93 -44.38 7.08
C ALA A 137 -16.16 -45.70 6.87
N ILE A 138 -14.88 -45.72 7.32
CA ILE A 138 -14.02 -46.90 7.20
C ILE A 138 -13.11 -46.98 8.42
N PRO A 139 -12.97 -48.18 9.06
CA PRO A 139 -11.93 -48.40 10.06
C PRO A 139 -10.56 -48.15 9.44
N VAL A 140 -9.70 -47.40 10.13
CA VAL A 140 -8.36 -47.06 9.61
C VAL A 140 -7.51 -48.28 9.37
N ASN A 141 -7.71 -49.35 10.19
CA ASN A 141 -7.04 -50.62 9.99
C ASN A 141 -7.37 -51.33 8.67
N ASP A 142 -8.50 -50.96 8.03
CA ASP A 142 -8.90 -51.53 6.74
C ASP A 142 -8.33 -50.70 5.54
N LEU A 143 -7.64 -49.59 5.83
CA LEU A 143 -6.91 -48.83 4.83
C LEU A 143 -5.54 -49.46 4.57
N PRO A 144 -5.04 -49.47 3.33
CA PRO A 144 -3.74 -50.03 2.98
C PRO A 144 -2.56 -49.13 3.41
N LEU A 145 -2.54 -48.71 4.67
CA LEU A 145 -1.52 -47.85 5.27
C LEU A 145 -0.37 -48.70 5.79
N GLY A 146 0.78 -48.62 5.13
CA GLY A 146 1.95 -49.43 5.49
C GLY A 146 2.97 -48.67 6.32
N ARG A 147 3.58 -47.65 5.76
CA ARG A 147 4.62 -46.81 6.38
C ARG A 147 4.06 -45.48 6.83
N ASP A 148 4.73 -44.88 7.79
CA ASP A 148 4.48 -43.51 8.14
C ASP A 148 4.69 -42.58 6.93
N GLY A 149 3.85 -41.58 6.79
CA GLY A 149 3.90 -40.61 5.71
C GLY A 149 2.55 -40.00 5.37
N VAL A 150 2.49 -39.35 4.27
CA VAL A 150 1.28 -38.67 3.81
C VAL A 150 0.70 -39.40 2.61
N TYR A 151 -0.47 -39.97 2.77
CA TYR A 151 -1.14 -40.69 1.68
C TYR A 151 -2.07 -39.74 0.90
N THR A 152 -2.08 -39.87 -0.44
CA THR A 152 -3.12 -39.23 -1.25
C THR A 152 -4.43 -39.94 -1.06
N LEU A 153 -5.47 -39.18 -0.70
CA LEU A 153 -6.83 -39.64 -0.52
C LEU A 153 -7.74 -38.99 -1.57
N MET A 154 -8.73 -39.74 -2.10
CA MET A 154 -9.65 -39.23 -3.08
C MET A 154 -11.07 -39.69 -2.77
N VAL A 155 -12.03 -38.79 -2.86
CA VAL A 155 -13.46 -39.16 -3.00
C VAL A 155 -13.77 -39.13 -4.50
N GLU A 156 -14.09 -40.31 -5.04
CA GLU A 156 -14.46 -40.48 -6.43
C GLU A 156 -15.97 -40.62 -6.58
N VAL A 157 -16.55 -39.93 -7.54
CA VAL A 157 -17.97 -40.03 -7.87
C VAL A 157 -18.14 -40.83 -9.16
N LEU A 158 -18.91 -41.88 -9.10
CA LEU A 158 -19.31 -42.72 -10.22
C LEU A 158 -20.78 -42.48 -10.56
N GLY A 159 -21.10 -42.57 -11.83
CA GLY A 159 -22.50 -42.42 -12.29
C GLY A 159 -22.63 -42.75 -13.76
N VAL A 160 -23.85 -42.81 -14.26
CA VAL A 160 -24.15 -42.98 -15.67
C VAL A 160 -24.44 -41.62 -16.27
N GLY A 161 -23.50 -41.10 -17.04
CA GLY A 161 -23.64 -39.88 -17.83
C GLY A 161 -24.22 -40.15 -19.22
N GLY A 162 -24.10 -39.19 -20.12
CA GLY A 162 -24.65 -39.25 -21.48
C GLY A 162 -24.20 -40.43 -22.36
N ALA A 163 -23.07 -41.06 -22.03
CA ALA A 163 -22.56 -42.22 -22.78
C ALA A 163 -23.18 -43.60 -22.38
N GLY A 164 -23.97 -43.64 -21.31
CA GLY A 164 -24.71 -44.81 -20.85
C GLY A 164 -23.91 -45.81 -20.01
N ASN A 165 -22.60 -45.61 -19.84
CA ASN A 165 -21.72 -46.45 -18.99
C ASN A 165 -21.58 -45.84 -17.61
N ILE A 166 -21.24 -46.67 -16.63
CA ILE A 166 -20.84 -46.19 -15.30
C ILE A 166 -19.36 -45.74 -15.40
N ASP A 167 -19.16 -44.46 -15.37
CA ASP A 167 -17.85 -43.84 -15.46
C ASP A 167 -17.67 -42.81 -14.32
N ARG A 168 -16.44 -42.32 -14.15
CA ARG A 168 -16.17 -41.24 -13.23
C ARG A 168 -16.84 -39.95 -13.70
N GLN A 169 -17.67 -39.39 -12.87
CA GLN A 169 -18.38 -38.13 -13.08
C GLN A 169 -17.71 -36.95 -12.36
N GLY A 170 -16.90 -37.23 -11.35
CA GLY A 170 -16.20 -36.22 -10.57
C GLY A 170 -15.32 -36.82 -9.48
N GLY A 171 -14.68 -35.95 -8.73
CA GLY A 171 -13.87 -36.35 -7.58
C GLY A 171 -13.17 -35.16 -6.94
N VAL A 172 -12.67 -35.39 -5.74
CA VAL A 172 -11.81 -34.44 -5.03
C VAL A 172 -10.67 -35.17 -4.36
N ARG A 173 -9.45 -34.64 -4.45
CA ARG A 173 -8.26 -35.19 -3.81
C ARG A 173 -7.88 -34.39 -2.58
N THR A 174 -7.42 -35.09 -1.56
CA THR A 174 -6.88 -34.53 -0.34
C THR A 174 -5.72 -35.38 0.17
N PHE A 175 -5.25 -35.11 1.37
CA PHE A 175 -4.12 -35.80 1.98
C PHE A 175 -4.55 -36.41 3.32
N LEU A 176 -3.96 -37.55 3.64
CA LEU A 176 -4.14 -38.23 4.92
C LEU A 176 -2.75 -38.43 5.57
N PRO A 177 -2.35 -37.59 6.52
CA PRO A 177 -1.16 -37.84 7.33
C PRO A 177 -1.36 -39.10 8.17
N TRP A 178 -0.46 -40.06 8.00
CA TRP A 178 -0.38 -41.28 8.79
C TRP A 178 0.97 -41.32 9.50
N MET A 179 1.02 -41.00 10.78
CA MET A 179 2.25 -40.82 11.55
C MET A 179 2.23 -41.65 12.80
N GLY A 180 3.32 -42.39 13.05
CA GLY A 180 3.51 -43.16 14.28
C GLY A 180 3.57 -42.28 15.53
N ARG A 181 3.42 -42.90 16.71
CA ARG A 181 3.51 -42.18 17.99
C ARG A 181 4.88 -41.61 18.29
N ASP A 182 5.92 -42.21 17.71
CA ASP A 182 7.33 -41.87 17.94
C ASP A 182 7.89 -40.97 16.83
N SER A 183 7.01 -40.29 16.06
CA SER A 183 7.46 -39.35 15.02
C SER A 183 8.18 -38.16 15.66
N ASN A 184 9.34 -37.78 15.10
CA ASN A 184 10.09 -36.62 15.56
C ASN A 184 9.26 -35.36 15.42
N ALA A 185 9.07 -34.61 16.52
CA ALA A 185 8.28 -33.40 16.47
C ALA A 185 9.12 -32.20 15.94
N ILE A 186 8.51 -31.40 15.11
CA ILE A 186 9.03 -30.10 14.71
C ILE A 186 8.39 -28.98 15.54
N ASN A 187 9.15 -27.92 15.79
CA ASN A 187 8.66 -26.74 16.49
C ASN A 187 8.08 -25.76 15.47
N LEU A 188 6.79 -25.45 15.57
CA LEU A 188 6.07 -24.55 14.68
C LEU A 188 5.92 -23.18 15.32
N VAL A 189 6.46 -22.17 14.64
CA VAL A 189 6.36 -20.75 15.01
C VAL A 189 5.29 -20.08 14.14
N TRP A 190 4.23 -19.57 14.76
CA TRP A 190 3.20 -18.80 14.07
C TRP A 190 3.51 -17.34 14.08
N LEU A 191 3.63 -16.71 12.89
CA LEU A 191 3.68 -15.26 12.71
C LEU A 191 2.26 -14.74 12.51
N TRP A 192 1.86 -13.78 13.33
CA TRP A 192 0.50 -13.27 13.37
C TRP A 192 0.47 -11.76 13.10
N PRO A 193 0.27 -11.34 11.86
CA PRO A 193 0.29 -9.93 11.52
C PRO A 193 -1.01 -9.24 11.90
N LEU A 194 -0.88 -8.03 12.46
CA LEU A 194 -1.94 -7.05 12.67
C LEU A 194 -1.58 -5.78 11.90
N ALA A 195 -2.08 -5.66 10.70
CA ALA A 195 -1.92 -4.50 9.82
C ALA A 195 -3.20 -4.27 9.02
N ASP A 196 -3.45 -3.04 8.61
CA ASP A 196 -4.52 -2.67 7.67
C ASP A 196 -4.05 -1.51 6.79
N TYR A 197 -4.83 -1.16 5.77
CA TYR A 197 -4.51 -0.07 4.86
C TYR A 197 -4.52 1.27 5.59
N PRO A 198 -3.44 2.07 5.54
CA PRO A 198 -3.31 3.28 6.33
C PRO A 198 -4.07 4.47 5.73
N ALA A 199 -5.39 4.39 5.68
CA ALA A 199 -6.28 5.31 4.98
C ALA A 199 -6.73 6.50 5.84
N GLN A 200 -5.78 7.19 6.52
CA GLN A 200 -6.03 8.38 7.34
C GLN A 200 -5.27 9.58 6.79
N GLU A 201 -5.99 10.69 6.59
CA GLU A 201 -5.45 11.99 6.17
C GLU A 201 -4.63 12.67 7.27
N ALA A 202 -3.91 13.74 6.92
CA ALA A 202 -3.11 14.51 7.88
C ALA A 202 -3.96 15.19 8.98
N ASN A 203 -5.21 15.54 8.69
CA ASN A 203 -6.15 16.13 9.62
C ASN A 203 -6.87 15.09 10.50
N GLY A 204 -6.53 13.80 10.39
CA GLY A 204 -7.14 12.72 11.15
C GLY A 204 -8.41 12.12 10.54
N VAL A 205 -8.92 12.68 9.45
CA VAL A 205 -10.10 12.14 8.74
C VAL A 205 -9.75 10.82 8.06
N LEU A 206 -10.60 9.82 8.19
CA LEU A 206 -10.47 8.56 7.46
C LEU A 206 -11.02 8.69 6.04
N LEU A 207 -10.36 8.11 5.05
CA LEU A 207 -10.86 8.06 3.67
C LEU A 207 -12.11 7.18 3.54
N ASN A 208 -12.25 6.16 4.40
CA ASN A 208 -13.37 5.22 4.40
C ASN A 208 -13.51 4.49 5.74
N GLU A 209 -14.59 3.71 5.87
CA GLU A 209 -14.93 2.92 7.06
C GLU A 209 -14.20 1.56 7.17
N ARG A 210 -13.21 1.26 6.34
CA ARG A 210 -12.56 -0.05 6.30
C ARG A 210 -11.94 -0.44 7.63
N ILE A 211 -11.08 0.41 8.21
CA ILE A 211 -10.42 0.12 9.49
C ILE A 211 -11.44 0.05 10.63
N PRO A 212 -12.36 1.02 10.84
CA PRO A 212 -13.39 0.90 11.86
C PRO A 212 -14.15 -0.42 11.80
N ARG A 213 -14.63 -0.81 10.63
CA ARG A 213 -15.34 -2.09 10.42
C ARG A 213 -14.46 -3.31 10.65
N SER A 214 -13.19 -3.24 10.33
CA SER A 214 -12.21 -4.32 10.58
C SER A 214 -11.99 -4.56 12.07
N LEU A 215 -12.07 -3.51 12.90
CA LEU A 215 -11.94 -3.55 14.36
C LEU A 215 -13.24 -3.94 15.08
N ALA A 216 -14.40 -3.70 14.45
CA ALA A 216 -15.71 -4.00 15.01
C ALA A 216 -15.96 -5.52 15.12
N PRO A 217 -16.89 -5.96 15.98
CA PRO A 217 -17.20 -7.38 16.17
C PRO A 217 -17.51 -8.10 14.85
N GLY A 218 -16.79 -9.21 14.59
CA GLY A 218 -16.87 -9.98 13.35
C GLY A 218 -16.07 -9.40 12.17
N GLY A 219 -15.43 -8.26 12.34
CA GLY A 219 -14.49 -7.71 11.36
C GLY A 219 -13.19 -8.52 11.30
N ARG A 220 -12.38 -8.28 10.27
CA ARG A 220 -11.13 -9.02 10.02
C ARG A 220 -10.16 -8.98 11.19
N LEU A 221 -9.82 -7.78 11.68
CA LEU A 221 -8.89 -7.61 12.82
C LEU A 221 -9.47 -8.11 14.14
N ASP A 222 -10.78 -7.97 14.32
CA ASP A 222 -11.48 -8.55 15.47
C ASP A 222 -11.40 -10.08 15.46
N SER A 223 -11.64 -10.70 14.31
CA SER A 223 -11.57 -12.15 14.13
C SER A 223 -10.14 -12.67 14.37
N LEU A 224 -9.12 -12.04 13.78
CA LEU A 224 -7.71 -12.40 13.99
C LEU A 224 -7.34 -12.33 15.48
N LEU A 225 -7.74 -11.26 16.18
CA LEU A 225 -7.48 -11.11 17.60
C LEU A 225 -8.19 -12.20 18.44
N ASN A 226 -9.47 -12.45 18.17
CA ASN A 226 -10.27 -13.42 18.93
C ASN A 226 -9.76 -14.85 18.75
N ILE A 227 -9.36 -15.23 17.53
CA ILE A 227 -8.81 -16.57 17.24
C ILE A 227 -7.50 -16.76 18.01
N ALA A 228 -6.56 -15.82 17.87
CA ALA A 228 -5.27 -15.92 18.53
C ALA A 228 -5.39 -15.92 20.08
N ALA A 229 -6.27 -15.10 20.64
CA ALA A 229 -6.49 -15.02 22.09
C ALA A 229 -7.12 -16.26 22.70
N LYS A 230 -7.90 -17.03 21.92
CA LYS A 230 -8.55 -18.27 22.39
C LYS A 230 -7.68 -19.51 22.28
N ASN A 231 -6.67 -19.48 21.42
CA ASN A 231 -5.84 -20.64 21.17
C ASN A 231 -4.68 -20.73 22.16
N PRO A 232 -4.40 -21.90 22.75
CA PRO A 232 -3.27 -22.10 23.69
C PRO A 232 -1.91 -22.14 22.99
N ILE A 233 -1.86 -22.01 21.66
CA ILE A 233 -0.65 -22.04 20.86
C ILE A 233 0.15 -20.75 21.07
N LYS A 234 1.48 -20.85 21.04
CA LYS A 234 2.35 -19.68 21.10
C LYS A 234 2.26 -18.87 19.79
N ILE A 235 1.57 -17.78 19.83
CA ILE A 235 1.41 -16.83 18.72
C ILE A 235 2.47 -15.73 18.84
N SER A 236 3.14 -15.43 17.74
CA SER A 236 4.10 -14.31 17.64
C SER A 236 3.43 -13.13 16.95
N TRP A 237 2.99 -12.17 17.76
CA TRP A 237 2.29 -10.98 17.26
C TRP A 237 3.23 -10.03 16.55
N ILE A 238 2.81 -9.53 15.38
CA ILE A 238 3.53 -8.53 14.62
C ILE A 238 2.54 -7.44 14.22
N ALA A 239 2.68 -6.25 14.81
CA ALA A 239 1.74 -5.17 14.58
C ALA A 239 2.39 -4.01 13.82
N ASP A 240 1.62 -3.39 12.92
CA ASP A 240 1.94 -2.07 12.42
C ASP A 240 1.58 -1.01 13.47
N PRO A 241 2.54 -0.20 13.93
CA PRO A 241 2.27 0.88 14.90
C PRO A 241 1.23 1.88 14.41
N GLN A 242 1.15 2.09 13.10
CA GLN A 242 0.16 2.96 12.48
C GLN A 242 -1.27 2.44 12.71
N LEU A 243 -1.50 1.13 12.59
CA LEU A 243 -2.79 0.52 12.93
C LEU A 243 -3.16 0.76 14.40
N LEU A 244 -2.19 0.61 15.31
CA LEU A 244 -2.42 0.84 16.74
C LEU A 244 -2.79 2.30 17.02
N GLN A 245 -2.10 3.25 16.39
CA GLN A 245 -2.37 4.69 16.49
C GLN A 245 -3.76 5.01 15.97
N ILE A 246 -4.10 4.58 14.75
CA ILE A 246 -5.44 4.82 14.17
C ILE A 246 -6.54 4.19 15.03
N ALA A 247 -6.35 2.98 15.56
CA ALA A 247 -7.33 2.36 16.44
C ALA A 247 -7.56 3.19 17.72
N GLN A 248 -6.51 3.83 18.24
CA GLN A 248 -6.64 4.77 19.37
C GLN A 248 -7.36 6.05 18.95
N ASP A 249 -7.05 6.61 17.78
CA ASP A 249 -7.73 7.81 17.26
C ASP A 249 -9.22 7.54 17.07
N ILE A 250 -9.58 6.39 16.43
CA ILE A 250 -10.97 5.96 16.27
C ILE A 250 -11.67 5.82 17.62
N ALA A 251 -11.02 5.25 18.62
CA ALA A 251 -11.57 5.10 19.97
C ALA A 251 -11.83 6.45 20.65
N GLY A 252 -11.07 7.49 20.32
CA GLY A 252 -11.24 8.87 20.78
C GLY A 252 -12.36 9.64 20.07
N GLY A 253 -12.93 9.08 19.00
CA GLY A 253 -13.89 9.73 18.10
C GLY A 253 -13.24 10.09 16.77
N TYR A 254 -13.93 9.80 15.65
CA TYR A 254 -13.36 9.98 14.32
C TYR A 254 -14.38 10.55 13.32
N GLN A 255 -13.85 11.09 12.24
CA GLN A 255 -14.59 11.49 11.07
C GLN A 255 -14.16 10.66 9.87
N VAL A 256 -15.08 10.42 8.95
CA VAL A 256 -14.85 9.71 7.71
C VAL A 256 -15.34 10.55 6.53
N ARG A 257 -14.62 10.48 5.42
CA ARG A 257 -14.98 11.17 4.18
C ARG A 257 -16.31 10.67 3.64
N ASN A 258 -17.18 11.60 3.25
CA ASN A 258 -18.50 11.32 2.69
C ASN A 258 -18.80 12.30 1.55
N GLY A 259 -18.53 11.87 0.31
CA GLY A 259 -18.55 12.77 -0.84
C GLY A 259 -17.56 13.92 -0.67
N ASP A 260 -18.03 15.16 -0.82
CA ASP A 260 -17.22 16.38 -0.64
C ASP A 260 -17.09 16.82 0.83
N GLY A 261 -17.69 16.09 1.78
CA GLY A 261 -17.68 16.42 3.20
C GLY A 261 -17.19 15.28 4.09
N THR A 262 -17.47 15.41 5.38
CA THR A 262 -17.17 14.38 6.38
C THR A 262 -18.41 14.06 7.20
N SER A 263 -18.49 12.83 7.72
CA SER A 263 -19.47 12.39 8.70
C SER A 263 -18.78 11.84 9.94
N VAL A 264 -19.44 11.96 11.09
CA VAL A 264 -18.94 11.37 12.34
C VAL A 264 -19.17 9.87 12.28
N GLY A 265 -18.12 9.07 12.58
CA GLY A 265 -18.23 7.63 12.67
C GLY A 265 -18.83 7.16 14.00
N ASP A 266 -19.41 5.97 14.01
CA ASP A 266 -20.16 5.38 15.14
C ASP A 266 -19.47 4.17 15.79
N LEU A 267 -18.31 3.72 15.27
CA LEU A 267 -17.57 2.53 15.73
C LEU A 267 -16.44 2.83 16.74
N SER A 268 -16.47 4.01 17.39
CA SER A 268 -15.43 4.42 18.36
C SER A 268 -15.36 3.49 19.56
N GLN A 269 -16.52 3.03 20.07
CA GLN A 269 -16.57 2.09 21.18
C GLN A 269 -15.96 0.73 20.82
N ASP A 270 -16.20 0.24 19.62
CA ASP A 270 -15.68 -1.05 19.15
C ASP A 270 -14.16 -1.03 19.04
N ALA A 271 -13.59 0.04 18.50
CA ALA A 271 -12.14 0.23 18.44
C ALA A 271 -11.50 0.27 19.84
N GLY A 272 -12.12 0.96 20.79
CA GLY A 272 -11.67 0.99 22.20
C GLY A 272 -11.72 -0.39 22.85
N GLN A 273 -12.77 -1.16 22.60
CA GLN A 273 -12.90 -2.54 23.09
C GLN A 273 -11.88 -3.48 22.44
N TRP A 274 -11.60 -3.32 21.15
CA TRP A 274 -10.59 -4.08 20.42
C TRP A 274 -9.20 -3.85 21.03
N LEU A 275 -8.79 -2.59 21.25
CA LEU A 275 -7.52 -2.27 21.92
C LEU A 275 -7.42 -2.86 23.31
N ALA A 276 -8.50 -2.78 24.10
CA ALA A 276 -8.52 -3.37 25.44
C ALA A 276 -8.39 -4.90 25.42
N ARG A 277 -8.97 -5.58 24.42
CA ARG A 277 -8.79 -7.03 24.22
C ARG A 277 -7.40 -7.37 23.75
N LEU A 278 -6.81 -6.58 22.84
CA LEU A 278 -5.44 -6.78 22.39
C LEU A 278 -4.45 -6.70 23.57
N ARG A 279 -4.56 -5.68 24.43
CA ARG A 279 -3.71 -5.55 25.62
C ARG A 279 -3.82 -6.78 26.52
N ARG A 280 -5.04 -7.25 26.80
CA ARG A 280 -5.26 -8.48 27.61
C ARG A 280 -4.69 -9.73 26.96
N ALA A 281 -4.81 -9.88 25.65
CA ALA A 281 -4.25 -11.02 24.92
C ALA A 281 -2.72 -11.02 24.99
N LEU A 282 -2.09 -9.85 24.87
CA LEU A 282 -0.64 -9.69 25.01
C LEU A 282 -0.17 -10.00 26.44
N ASP A 283 -0.89 -9.53 27.47
CA ASP A 283 -0.59 -9.85 28.88
C ASP A 283 -0.68 -11.35 29.14
N SER A 284 -1.72 -12.01 28.63
CA SER A 284 -1.91 -13.46 28.78
C SER A 284 -0.79 -14.24 28.07
N SER A 285 -0.38 -13.79 26.87
CA SER A 285 0.71 -14.42 26.13
C SER A 285 2.07 -14.17 26.79
N ALA A 286 2.29 -13.00 27.39
CA ALA A 286 3.49 -12.67 28.15
C ALA A 286 3.66 -13.57 29.39
N ALA A 287 2.56 -13.95 30.04
CA ALA A 287 2.57 -14.87 31.19
C ALA A 287 3.03 -16.28 30.81
N LEU A 288 2.97 -16.66 29.53
CA LEU A 288 3.46 -17.97 29.05
C LEU A 288 4.96 -17.95 28.73
N GLN A 289 5.62 -16.80 28.77
CA GLN A 289 7.06 -16.70 28.55
C GLN A 289 7.87 -17.03 29.80
N PRO A 290 9.10 -17.56 29.66
CA PRO A 290 9.97 -17.85 30.80
C PRO A 290 10.22 -16.63 31.69
N GLU A 291 10.20 -16.79 33.02
CA GLU A 291 10.43 -15.70 34.00
C GLU A 291 11.78 -15.00 33.81
N ASN A 292 12.77 -15.69 33.26
CA ASN A 292 14.13 -15.18 33.04
C ASN A 292 14.28 -14.34 31.76
N SER A 293 13.22 -14.16 30.97
CA SER A 293 13.26 -13.28 29.79
C SER A 293 13.47 -11.83 30.23
N ALA A 294 14.32 -11.08 29.51
CA ALA A 294 14.50 -9.65 29.75
C ALA A 294 13.14 -8.93 29.68
N ALA A 295 12.93 -7.91 30.50
CA ALA A 295 11.62 -7.26 30.65
C ALA A 295 10.99 -6.81 29.30
N GLY A 296 11.82 -6.43 28.33
CA GLY A 296 11.36 -6.05 26.99
C GLY A 296 11.13 -7.21 26.01
N ASP A 297 11.60 -8.42 26.33
CA ASP A 297 11.40 -9.62 25.49
C ASP A 297 10.22 -10.47 25.96
N ARG A 298 9.62 -10.11 27.10
CA ARG A 298 8.44 -10.83 27.63
C ARG A 298 7.19 -10.61 26.82
N LEU A 299 7.05 -9.42 26.21
CA LEU A 299 5.91 -9.15 25.34
C LEU A 299 6.09 -9.91 24.01
N PRO A 300 5.19 -10.83 23.64
CA PRO A 300 5.32 -11.60 22.40
C PRO A 300 4.98 -10.76 21.15
N LEU A 301 5.08 -9.45 21.26
CA LEU A 301 4.81 -8.50 20.22
C LEU A 301 6.12 -7.91 19.66
N ARG A 302 6.20 -7.88 18.35
CA ARG A 302 7.17 -7.07 17.59
C ARG A 302 6.42 -6.11 16.68
N VAL A 303 7.04 -5.00 16.30
CA VAL A 303 6.41 -4.02 15.42
C VAL A 303 7.18 -3.89 14.11
N THR A 304 6.43 -3.64 13.03
CA THR A 304 7.01 -3.22 11.76
C THR A 304 7.43 -1.74 11.82
N PRO A 305 8.21 -1.20 10.87
CA PRO A 305 8.29 0.23 10.68
C PRO A 305 6.89 0.84 10.51
N TYR A 306 6.69 2.06 10.97
CA TYR A 306 5.40 2.76 10.92
C TYR A 306 4.80 2.74 9.51
N ALA A 307 3.53 2.42 9.42
CA ALA A 307 2.75 2.28 8.19
C ALA A 307 3.26 1.20 7.22
N ASP A 308 4.02 0.21 7.71
CA ASP A 308 4.58 -0.86 6.88
C ASP A 308 5.18 -0.32 5.57
N ILE A 309 6.08 0.66 5.69
CA ILE A 309 6.65 1.41 4.58
C ILE A 309 7.23 0.49 3.50
N ASP A 310 6.97 0.78 2.21
CA ASP A 310 7.66 0.13 1.09
C ASP A 310 9.11 0.60 0.99
N ALA A 311 9.94 0.12 1.91
CA ALA A 311 11.32 0.54 2.01
C ALA A 311 12.13 0.31 0.71
N GLY A 312 11.73 -0.68 -0.12
CA GLY A 312 12.35 -0.94 -1.41
C GLY A 312 12.16 0.21 -2.40
N ALA A 313 10.92 0.61 -2.63
CA ALA A 313 10.56 1.71 -3.53
C ALA A 313 11.07 3.06 -3.02
N VAL A 314 10.89 3.32 -1.72
CA VAL A 314 11.27 4.57 -1.05
C VAL A 314 12.78 4.79 -1.11
N THR A 315 13.59 3.76 -0.76
CA THR A 315 15.06 3.81 -0.87
C THR A 315 15.53 4.00 -2.31
N ARG A 316 14.85 3.38 -3.27
CA ARG A 316 15.18 3.52 -4.71
C ARG A 316 14.99 4.95 -5.19
N SER A 317 14.02 5.65 -4.66
CA SER A 317 13.69 7.04 -4.98
C SER A 317 14.51 8.06 -4.19
N GLY A 318 15.43 7.62 -3.32
CA GLY A 318 16.31 8.50 -2.55
C GLY A 318 15.66 9.12 -1.30
N LEU A 319 14.51 8.60 -0.86
CA LEU A 319 13.80 9.06 0.35
C LEU A 319 14.24 8.24 1.58
N ASP A 320 15.54 8.03 1.74
CA ASP A 320 16.14 7.20 2.79
C ASP A 320 15.75 7.70 4.20
N SER A 321 15.59 9.01 4.38
CA SER A 321 15.18 9.63 5.65
C SER A 321 13.81 9.16 6.13
N ASP A 322 12.90 8.86 5.22
CA ASP A 322 11.53 8.42 5.56
C ASP A 322 11.55 6.99 6.10
N VAL A 323 12.40 6.11 5.52
CA VAL A 323 12.62 4.76 6.05
C VAL A 323 13.20 4.81 7.46
N VAL A 324 14.17 5.70 7.70
CA VAL A 324 14.77 5.91 9.03
C VAL A 324 13.71 6.41 10.02
N ARG A 325 12.93 7.43 9.64
CA ARG A 325 11.86 7.99 10.48
C ARG A 325 10.83 6.92 10.83
N SER A 326 10.29 6.22 9.82
CA SER A 326 9.31 5.14 9.98
C SER A 326 9.80 4.06 10.95
N THR A 327 11.09 3.69 10.87
CA THR A 327 11.70 2.67 11.74
C THR A 327 11.87 3.17 13.18
N THR A 328 12.35 4.40 13.36
CA THR A 328 12.72 4.93 14.69
C THR A 328 11.52 5.29 15.54
N MET A 329 10.41 5.74 14.95
CA MET A 329 9.18 6.09 15.69
C MET A 329 8.32 4.88 16.07
N ALA A 330 8.50 3.73 15.43
CA ALA A 330 7.63 2.56 15.51
C ALA A 330 7.39 2.06 16.95
N ALA A 331 8.47 1.75 17.66
CA ALA A 331 8.38 1.19 19.01
C ALA A 331 7.81 2.19 20.02
N SER A 332 8.09 3.48 19.87
CA SER A 332 7.58 4.53 20.75
C SER A 332 6.06 4.69 20.62
N ILE A 333 5.54 4.73 19.38
CA ILE A 333 4.10 4.81 19.12
C ILE A 333 3.39 3.59 19.71
N ALA A 334 3.87 2.38 19.39
CA ALA A 334 3.27 1.17 19.91
C ALA A 334 3.29 1.11 21.44
N SER A 335 4.39 1.51 22.08
CA SER A 335 4.51 1.57 23.53
C SER A 335 3.52 2.54 24.17
N THR A 336 3.34 3.71 23.54
CA THR A 336 2.37 4.71 24.00
C THR A 336 0.95 4.20 23.89
N VAL A 337 0.56 3.63 22.75
CA VAL A 337 -0.80 3.11 22.53
C VAL A 337 -1.08 1.91 23.43
N LEU A 338 -0.16 0.97 23.53
CA LEU A 338 -0.37 -0.25 24.32
C LEU A 338 -0.16 -0.04 25.84
N GLN A 339 0.43 1.09 26.24
CA GLN A 339 0.81 1.38 27.63
C GLN A 339 1.77 0.31 28.21
N GLN A 340 2.61 -0.26 27.34
CA GLN A 340 3.58 -1.30 27.68
C GLN A 340 4.86 -1.05 26.87
N SER A 341 6.01 -1.44 27.42
CA SER A 341 7.28 -1.31 26.69
C SER A 341 7.32 -2.32 25.54
N VAL A 342 7.36 -1.82 24.32
CA VAL A 342 7.53 -2.60 23.10
C VAL A 342 8.97 -2.48 22.65
N ASN A 343 9.69 -3.60 22.59
CA ASN A 343 11.06 -3.67 22.18
C ASN A 343 11.19 -4.34 20.81
N GLY A 344 12.01 -3.71 19.96
CA GLY A 344 12.43 -4.31 18.70
C GLY A 344 11.48 -4.08 17.54
N THR A 345 11.98 -3.31 16.59
CA THR A 345 11.39 -3.19 15.25
C THR A 345 11.97 -4.29 14.38
N LEU A 346 11.10 -5.03 13.71
CA LEU A 346 11.46 -5.96 12.65
C LEU A 346 10.89 -5.48 11.31
N TYR A 347 11.49 -5.89 10.22
CA TYR A 347 10.96 -5.56 8.90
C TYR A 347 10.40 -6.80 8.22
N TRP A 348 9.10 -6.81 7.93
CA TRP A 348 8.48 -7.83 7.08
C TRP A 348 8.60 -7.39 5.63
N ALA A 349 9.50 -8.02 4.88
CA ALA A 349 9.76 -7.62 3.51
C ALA A 349 8.56 -7.94 2.60
N PRO A 350 7.90 -6.96 1.97
CA PRO A 350 6.79 -7.21 1.07
C PRO A 350 7.18 -8.16 -0.06
N GLY A 351 6.37 -9.19 -0.30
CA GLY A 351 6.71 -10.28 -1.20
C GLY A 351 7.88 -11.17 -0.74
N GLY A 352 8.33 -11.02 0.51
CA GLY A 352 9.33 -11.85 1.17
C GLY A 352 10.75 -11.71 0.64
N ARG A 353 11.09 -10.62 -0.06
CA ARG A 353 12.42 -10.37 -0.65
C ARG A 353 12.95 -8.99 -0.32
N LEU A 354 14.26 -8.87 -0.16
CA LEU A 354 14.90 -7.61 0.22
C LEU A 354 16.16 -7.39 -0.63
N ASN A 355 16.29 -6.22 -1.27
CA ASN A 355 17.50 -5.83 -1.97
C ASN A 355 18.62 -5.42 -0.99
N LYS A 356 19.87 -5.40 -1.48
CA LYS A 356 21.03 -5.13 -0.60
C LYS A 356 20.99 -3.72 0.01
N ARG A 357 20.74 -2.68 -0.80
CA ARG A 357 20.75 -1.27 -0.36
C ARG A 357 19.69 -1.03 0.72
N THR A 358 18.46 -1.52 0.52
CA THR A 358 17.40 -1.41 1.51
C THR A 358 17.74 -2.18 2.80
N GLY A 359 18.36 -3.38 2.68
CA GLY A 359 18.82 -4.13 3.85
C GLY A 359 19.90 -3.38 4.65
N ASP A 360 20.85 -2.76 3.97
CA ASP A 360 21.89 -1.94 4.61
C ASP A 360 21.28 -0.71 5.32
N LEU A 361 20.32 -0.02 4.69
CA LEU A 361 19.62 1.12 5.30
C LEU A 361 18.82 0.71 6.54
N LEU A 362 18.04 -0.36 6.47
CA LEU A 362 17.28 -0.88 7.62
C LEU A 362 18.20 -1.27 8.78
N ALA A 363 19.32 -1.94 8.49
CA ALA A 363 20.32 -2.29 9.51
C ALA A 363 20.92 -1.06 10.18
N SER A 364 21.24 -0.01 9.40
CA SER A 364 21.75 1.27 9.93
C SER A 364 20.71 2.02 10.76
N SER A 365 19.42 1.84 10.44
CA SER A 365 18.29 2.43 11.19
C SER A 365 17.93 1.67 12.47
N GLY A 366 18.64 0.58 12.79
CA GLY A 366 18.43 -0.19 14.03
C GLY A 366 17.59 -1.45 13.87
N VAL A 367 17.10 -1.81 12.69
CA VAL A 367 16.43 -3.09 12.45
C VAL A 367 17.44 -4.22 12.62
N ARG A 368 17.09 -5.20 13.47
CA ARG A 368 17.94 -6.37 13.74
C ARG A 368 17.35 -7.67 13.22
N THR A 369 16.07 -7.67 12.85
CA THR A 369 15.35 -8.85 12.37
C THR A 369 14.55 -8.50 11.12
N VAL A 370 14.63 -9.37 10.11
CA VAL A 370 13.83 -9.28 8.89
C VAL A 370 13.05 -10.57 8.68
N ILE A 371 11.82 -10.46 8.20
CA ILE A 371 11.01 -11.60 7.79
C ILE A 371 11.09 -11.71 6.27
N LEU A 372 11.54 -12.86 5.80
CA LEU A 372 11.74 -13.15 4.38
C LEU A 372 11.07 -14.48 4.01
N ARG A 373 10.81 -14.70 2.74
CA ARG A 373 10.48 -16.03 2.22
C ARG A 373 11.68 -16.96 2.33
N GLY A 374 11.44 -18.24 2.58
CA GLY A 374 12.49 -19.25 2.71
C GLY A 374 13.44 -19.32 1.49
N ASP A 375 12.93 -19.10 0.27
CA ASP A 375 13.71 -19.07 -0.96
C ASP A 375 14.50 -17.75 -1.20
N ALA A 376 14.27 -16.73 -0.37
CA ALA A 376 15.08 -15.51 -0.43
C ALA A 376 16.47 -15.67 0.19
N LEU A 377 16.64 -16.67 1.06
CA LEU A 377 17.90 -17.01 1.70
C LEU A 377 18.08 -18.54 1.79
N PRO A 378 18.13 -19.26 0.66
CA PRO A 378 18.23 -20.72 0.65
C PRO A 378 19.57 -21.18 1.23
N PRO A 379 19.64 -22.40 1.80
CA PRO A 379 20.89 -22.98 2.21
C PRO A 379 21.82 -23.15 0.99
N SER A 380 23.12 -23.02 1.23
CA SER A 380 24.12 -23.16 0.15
C SER A 380 24.18 -24.56 -0.43
N ASN A 381 23.82 -25.56 0.36
CA ASN A 381 23.64 -26.95 -0.07
C ASN A 381 22.15 -27.30 0.01
N ALA A 382 21.57 -27.69 -1.10
CA ALA A 382 20.14 -28.01 -1.23
C ALA A 382 19.71 -29.18 -0.33
N ASN A 383 20.63 -30.09 0.02
CA ASN A 383 20.35 -31.24 0.88
C ASN A 383 20.45 -30.91 2.39
N THR A 384 20.74 -29.67 2.74
CA THR A 384 20.83 -29.26 4.14
C THR A 384 19.43 -29.05 4.70
N ILE A 385 19.09 -29.74 5.78
CA ILE A 385 17.90 -29.47 6.57
C ILE A 385 18.08 -28.09 7.19
N SER A 386 17.23 -27.14 6.82
CA SER A 386 17.32 -25.75 7.29
C SER A 386 16.24 -25.42 8.29
N THR A 387 16.58 -24.64 9.30
CA THR A 387 15.60 -24.06 10.24
C THR A 387 14.98 -22.78 9.64
N GLY A 388 13.93 -22.28 10.27
CA GLY A 388 13.28 -21.02 9.91
C GLY A 388 14.09 -19.76 10.24
N LEU A 389 15.33 -19.90 10.73
CA LEU A 389 16.22 -18.77 11.04
C LEU A 389 17.48 -18.81 10.15
N GLY A 390 17.93 -17.67 9.71
CA GLY A 390 19.16 -17.45 8.99
C GLY A 390 19.78 -16.12 9.38
N VAL A 391 20.92 -15.79 8.77
CA VAL A 391 21.58 -14.48 8.93
C VAL A 391 21.67 -13.80 7.56
N LEU A 392 21.09 -12.61 7.45
CA LEU A 392 21.22 -11.75 6.28
C LEU A 392 22.43 -10.82 6.48
N GLY A 393 23.48 -11.00 5.69
CA GLY A 393 24.65 -10.14 5.72
C GLY A 393 24.34 -8.73 5.20
N THR A 394 24.73 -7.71 5.94
CA THR A 394 24.66 -6.30 5.57
C THR A 394 26.00 -5.61 5.79
N THR A 395 26.15 -4.39 5.28
CA THR A 395 27.34 -3.56 5.52
C THR A 395 27.53 -3.23 7.02
N TYR A 396 26.44 -3.25 7.81
CA TYR A 396 26.42 -2.92 9.23
C TYR A 396 26.37 -4.16 10.15
N GLY A 397 26.71 -5.34 9.61
CA GLY A 397 26.68 -6.61 10.34
C GLY A 397 25.57 -7.53 9.89
N GLY A 398 25.39 -8.66 10.59
CA GLY A 398 24.32 -9.61 10.30
C GLY A 398 23.00 -9.19 10.93
N MET A 399 21.90 -9.32 10.16
CA MET A 399 20.52 -9.27 10.69
C MET A 399 19.96 -10.68 10.78
N ASN A 400 19.16 -10.96 11.81
CA ASN A 400 18.39 -12.19 11.89
C ASN A 400 17.38 -12.23 10.74
N ALA A 401 17.37 -13.30 9.96
CA ALA A 401 16.42 -13.54 8.90
C ALA A 401 15.46 -14.64 9.32
N VAL A 402 14.24 -14.27 9.66
CA VAL A 402 13.13 -15.19 9.92
C VAL A 402 12.58 -15.63 8.57
N LEU A 403 12.69 -16.92 8.28
CA LEU A 403 12.40 -17.50 6.97
C LEU A 403 11.06 -18.20 6.99
N VAL A 404 10.03 -17.54 6.46
CA VAL A 404 8.68 -18.12 6.34
C VAL A 404 8.72 -19.29 5.38
N ASP A 405 8.17 -20.41 5.81
CA ASP A 405 8.08 -21.60 4.98
C ASP A 405 7.13 -21.38 3.81
N GLN A 406 7.65 -21.55 2.59
CA GLN A 406 6.93 -21.20 1.36
C GLN A 406 5.71 -22.10 1.11
N GLY A 407 5.79 -23.41 1.42
CA GLY A 407 4.67 -24.32 1.23
C GLY A 407 3.53 -24.04 2.20
N LEU A 408 3.86 -23.80 3.49
CA LEU A 408 2.86 -23.43 4.50
C LEU A 408 2.23 -22.08 4.18
N SER A 409 3.03 -21.08 3.82
CA SER A 409 2.54 -19.75 3.42
C SER A 409 1.64 -19.80 2.19
N ALA A 410 2.02 -20.57 1.17
CA ALA A 410 1.19 -20.78 -0.02
C ALA A 410 -0.13 -21.48 0.32
N THR A 411 -0.11 -22.41 1.27
CA THR A 411 -1.32 -23.11 1.72
C THR A 411 -2.27 -22.17 2.45
N LEU A 412 -1.76 -21.28 3.33
CA LEU A 412 -2.54 -20.26 4.03
C LEU A 412 -3.14 -19.20 3.08
N SER A 413 -2.62 -19.07 1.87
CA SER A 413 -3.07 -18.14 0.84
C SER A 413 -4.06 -18.76 -0.15
N LEU A 414 -4.43 -20.05 0.02
CA LEU A 414 -5.43 -20.68 -0.83
C LEU A 414 -6.81 -20.02 -0.62
N PRO A 415 -7.64 -19.94 -1.67
CA PRO A 415 -9.00 -19.45 -1.54
C PRO A 415 -9.79 -20.29 -0.52
N GLN A 416 -10.42 -19.63 0.44
CA GLN A 416 -11.22 -20.24 1.51
C GLN A 416 -12.70 -19.89 1.32
N SER A 417 -13.18 -19.88 0.08
CA SER A 417 -14.54 -19.46 -0.28
C SER A 417 -15.61 -20.54 -0.06
N SER A 418 -15.21 -21.74 0.36
CA SER A 418 -16.12 -22.83 0.68
C SER A 418 -15.55 -23.74 1.77
N THR A 419 -16.42 -24.42 2.54
CA THR A 419 -16.03 -25.39 3.57
C THR A 419 -15.11 -26.48 3.02
N SER A 420 -15.31 -26.91 1.77
CA SER A 420 -14.43 -27.89 1.13
C SER A 420 -13.01 -27.35 0.97
N ASN A 421 -12.85 -26.12 0.48
CA ASN A 421 -11.54 -25.50 0.33
C ASN A 421 -10.83 -25.33 1.68
N GLU A 422 -11.58 -25.04 2.74
CA GLU A 422 -11.07 -24.93 4.11
C GLU A 422 -10.49 -26.25 4.60
N ILE A 423 -11.23 -27.36 4.41
CA ILE A 423 -10.77 -28.72 4.79
C ILE A 423 -9.56 -29.13 3.94
N LEU A 424 -9.58 -28.89 2.63
CA LEU A 424 -8.46 -29.20 1.74
C LEU A 424 -7.20 -28.40 2.12
N MET A 425 -7.36 -27.13 2.46
CA MET A 425 -6.26 -26.27 2.93
C MET A 425 -5.68 -26.83 4.23
N ARG A 426 -6.52 -27.15 5.20
CA ARG A 426 -6.10 -27.72 6.50
C ARG A 426 -5.36 -29.05 6.34
N GLN A 427 -5.92 -29.98 5.55
CA GLN A 427 -5.28 -31.26 5.27
C GLN A 427 -3.93 -31.07 4.55
N ARG A 428 -3.85 -30.13 3.61
CA ARG A 428 -2.58 -29.84 2.93
C ARG A 428 -1.55 -29.26 3.92
N PHE A 429 -1.96 -28.34 4.81
CA PHE A 429 -1.06 -27.79 5.83
C PHE A 429 -0.51 -28.86 6.75
N LEU A 430 -1.36 -29.77 7.22
CA LEU A 430 -0.95 -30.90 8.07
C LEU A 430 -0.05 -31.87 7.30
N ALA A 431 -0.35 -32.13 6.04
CA ALA A 431 0.48 -32.97 5.17
C ALA A 431 1.89 -32.39 4.96
N GLU A 432 1.99 -31.09 4.67
CA GLU A 432 3.27 -30.39 4.53
C GLU A 432 4.12 -30.51 5.80
N THR A 433 3.49 -30.32 6.98
CA THR A 433 4.19 -30.41 8.27
C THR A 433 4.57 -31.84 8.62
N ALA A 434 3.75 -32.85 8.29
CA ALA A 434 4.04 -34.25 8.51
C ALA A 434 5.25 -34.71 7.68
N VAL A 435 5.33 -34.34 6.39
CA VAL A 435 6.51 -34.62 5.57
C VAL A 435 7.76 -33.94 6.14
N LEU A 436 7.64 -32.70 6.64
CA LEU A 436 8.77 -32.01 7.25
C LEU A 436 9.27 -32.72 8.52
N SER A 437 8.38 -33.30 9.34
CA SER A 437 8.78 -34.02 10.54
C SER A 437 9.55 -35.30 10.20
N GLN A 438 9.21 -35.99 9.12
CA GLN A 438 9.92 -37.20 8.66
C GLN A 438 11.36 -36.95 8.20
N LEU A 439 11.68 -35.70 7.85
CA LEU A 439 13.05 -35.32 7.48
C LEU A 439 13.99 -35.14 8.68
N ILE A 440 13.47 -35.19 9.90
CA ILE A 440 14.25 -35.09 11.14
C ILE A 440 14.75 -36.48 11.51
N THR A 441 16.05 -36.59 11.76
CA THR A 441 16.69 -37.79 12.30
C THR A 441 17.10 -37.54 13.74
N ASP A 442 17.34 -38.59 14.54
CA ASP A 442 17.73 -38.48 15.95
C ASP A 442 19.00 -37.65 16.19
N ASP A 443 19.89 -37.58 15.15
CA ASP A 443 21.10 -36.78 15.18
C ASP A 443 20.88 -35.30 14.72
N SER A 444 19.65 -34.94 14.35
CA SER A 444 19.35 -33.59 13.85
C SER A 444 19.00 -32.67 15.02
N PRO A 445 19.48 -31.42 15.02
CA PRO A 445 19.01 -30.45 16.01
C PRO A 445 17.51 -30.24 15.90
N SER A 446 16.86 -29.88 17.00
CA SER A 446 15.45 -29.47 16.99
C SER A 446 15.19 -28.50 15.86
N ARG A 447 14.20 -28.78 15.02
CA ARG A 447 13.88 -27.97 13.86
C ARG A 447 12.74 -27.03 14.15
N MET A 448 12.98 -25.73 13.97
CA MET A 448 11.94 -24.71 14.02
C MET A 448 11.53 -24.30 12.61
N ILE A 449 10.23 -24.31 12.35
CA ILE A 449 9.62 -23.93 11.07
C ILE A 449 8.69 -22.77 11.33
N VAL A 450 8.70 -21.81 10.41
CA VAL A 450 7.90 -20.59 10.53
C VAL A 450 6.71 -20.67 9.59
N ALA A 451 5.51 -20.63 10.15
CA ALA A 451 4.26 -20.47 9.44
C ALA A 451 3.77 -19.02 9.53
N GLY A 452 3.32 -18.48 8.44
CA GLY A 452 2.76 -17.15 8.34
C GLY A 452 2.24 -16.87 6.94
N PRO A 453 1.39 -15.85 6.76
CA PRO A 453 0.92 -15.44 5.44
C PRO A 453 2.05 -14.88 4.58
N GLN A 454 1.80 -14.74 3.28
CA GLN A 454 2.76 -14.13 2.36
C GLN A 454 2.93 -12.63 2.58
N ASP A 455 1.91 -12.00 3.14
CA ASP A 455 1.82 -10.56 3.35
C ASP A 455 1.23 -10.25 4.73
N VAL A 456 1.49 -9.05 5.24
CA VAL A 456 0.94 -8.58 6.51
C VAL A 456 -0.57 -8.29 6.44
N TYR A 457 -1.11 -8.08 5.23
CA TYR A 457 -2.54 -7.79 4.98
C TYR A 457 -3.37 -9.07 4.83
N TRP A 458 -3.21 -9.98 5.76
CA TRP A 458 -3.84 -11.29 5.75
C TRP A 458 -5.33 -11.23 6.11
N ASP A 459 -6.18 -11.85 5.27
CA ASP A 459 -7.63 -11.94 5.46
C ASP A 459 -8.10 -13.41 5.30
N PRO A 460 -7.87 -14.25 6.30
CA PRO A 460 -8.28 -15.65 6.27
C PRO A 460 -9.76 -15.81 6.67
N ALA A 461 -10.41 -16.92 6.24
CA ALA A 461 -11.68 -17.33 6.80
C ALA A 461 -11.53 -17.69 8.29
N PRO A 462 -12.27 -17.03 9.21
CA PRO A 462 -12.03 -17.16 10.65
C PRO A 462 -12.20 -18.57 11.18
N ASP A 463 -13.26 -19.29 10.75
CA ASP A 463 -13.54 -20.64 11.22
C ASP A 463 -12.47 -21.63 10.76
N SER A 464 -12.06 -21.54 9.50
CA SER A 464 -11.00 -22.35 8.92
C SER A 464 -9.66 -22.18 9.66
N LEU A 465 -9.31 -20.93 9.98
CA LEU A 465 -8.08 -20.62 10.69
C LEU A 465 -8.11 -21.13 12.13
N ASN A 466 -9.25 -20.96 12.83
CA ASN A 466 -9.42 -21.46 14.18
C ASN A 466 -9.26 -23.00 14.22
N GLU A 467 -9.94 -23.71 13.32
CA GLU A 467 -9.82 -25.16 13.21
C GLU A 467 -8.43 -25.64 12.80
N LEU A 468 -7.72 -24.86 11.98
CA LEU A 468 -6.32 -25.15 11.64
C LEU A 468 -5.42 -25.05 12.88
N LEU A 469 -5.56 -23.97 13.66
CA LEU A 469 -4.78 -23.80 14.90
C LEU A 469 -5.06 -24.93 15.90
N ASP A 470 -6.33 -25.26 16.13
CA ASP A 470 -6.72 -26.38 16.99
C ASP A 470 -6.07 -27.69 16.52
N SER A 471 -6.08 -27.93 15.21
CA SER A 471 -5.49 -29.13 14.61
C SER A 471 -3.97 -29.19 14.81
N THR A 472 -3.27 -28.07 14.66
CA THR A 472 -1.81 -28.01 14.89
C THR A 472 -1.42 -28.22 16.35
N GLY A 473 -2.32 -27.91 17.29
CA GLY A 473 -2.13 -28.17 18.73
C GLY A 473 -2.35 -29.61 19.15
N THR A 474 -2.95 -30.46 18.30
CA THR A 474 -3.35 -31.84 18.65
C THR A 474 -2.55 -32.94 17.96
N VAL A 475 -1.88 -32.64 16.85
CA VAL A 475 -1.10 -33.63 16.11
C VAL A 475 0.26 -33.93 16.78
N PRO A 476 0.73 -35.18 16.78
CA PRO A 476 1.90 -35.57 17.60
C PRO A 476 3.25 -35.07 17.02
N TRP A 477 3.31 -34.69 15.75
CA TRP A 477 4.54 -34.24 15.08
C TRP A 477 4.76 -32.74 15.11
N LEU A 478 3.89 -31.97 15.83
CA LEU A 478 4.03 -30.52 15.99
C LEU A 478 4.11 -30.13 17.47
N ASN A 479 5.11 -29.31 17.78
CA ASN A 479 5.19 -28.55 19.01
C ASN A 479 5.03 -27.06 18.72
N SER A 480 4.42 -26.34 19.64
CA SER A 480 4.31 -24.89 19.53
C SER A 480 5.59 -24.19 20.01
N ALA A 481 6.10 -23.24 19.23
CA ALA A 481 7.22 -22.38 19.59
C ALA A 481 6.92 -20.91 19.29
N SER A 482 7.62 -20.01 19.97
CA SER A 482 7.53 -18.55 19.73
C SER A 482 8.64 -18.03 18.83
N LEU A 483 8.46 -16.82 18.31
CA LEU A 483 9.52 -16.10 17.59
C LEU A 483 10.75 -15.85 18.49
N SER A 484 10.54 -15.63 19.78
CA SER A 484 11.64 -15.47 20.74
C SER A 484 12.44 -16.76 20.89
N ASP A 485 11.77 -17.93 20.95
CA ASP A 485 12.45 -19.23 20.96
C ASP A 485 13.31 -19.39 19.69
N LEU A 486 12.75 -19.04 18.51
CA LEU A 486 13.47 -19.10 17.24
C LEU A 486 14.71 -18.18 17.24
N LEU A 487 14.57 -16.95 17.71
CA LEU A 487 15.67 -15.97 17.70
C LEU A 487 16.81 -16.31 18.68
N THR A 488 16.54 -17.17 19.67
CA THR A 488 17.58 -17.69 20.59
C THR A 488 18.26 -18.95 20.05
N GLU A 489 17.73 -19.55 18.98
CA GLU A 489 18.30 -20.73 18.36
C GLU A 489 19.71 -20.43 17.83
N ASN A 490 20.66 -21.31 18.17
CA ASN A 490 22.03 -21.14 17.68
C ASN A 490 22.14 -21.60 16.21
N ASN A 491 22.02 -20.65 15.28
CA ASN A 491 22.13 -20.89 13.84
C ASN A 491 23.55 -20.81 13.28
N ALA A 492 24.56 -20.72 14.15
CA ALA A 492 25.94 -20.64 13.70
C ALA A 492 26.34 -21.92 12.96
N GLY A 493 26.20 -21.94 11.65
CA GLY A 493 26.78 -23.00 10.85
C GLY A 493 26.06 -23.42 9.57
N ILE A 494 24.83 -22.98 9.30
CA ILE A 494 24.20 -23.27 8.00
C ILE A 494 24.52 -22.15 6.99
N PRO A 495 25.49 -22.38 6.08
CA PRO A 495 25.80 -21.40 5.06
C PRO A 495 24.59 -21.18 4.15
N ARG A 496 24.22 -19.93 3.93
CA ARG A 496 23.10 -19.55 3.07
C ARG A 496 23.56 -18.63 1.96
N LYS A 497 22.84 -18.68 0.84
CA LYS A 497 23.05 -17.80 -0.31
C LYS A 497 21.95 -16.76 -0.34
N ARG A 498 22.31 -15.50 -0.55
CA ARG A 498 21.30 -14.46 -0.79
C ARG A 498 20.62 -14.73 -2.14
N GLY A 499 19.33 -14.92 -2.15
CA GLY A 499 18.51 -14.98 -3.37
C GLY A 499 18.51 -13.65 -4.10
N GLY A 500 18.31 -13.67 -5.41
CA GLY A 500 18.25 -12.44 -6.21
C GLY A 500 17.03 -11.59 -5.92
N TYR A 501 17.21 -10.27 -6.01
CA TYR A 501 16.12 -9.30 -6.09
C TYR A 501 15.94 -8.92 -7.57
N GLY A 502 15.21 -9.78 -8.30
CA GLY A 502 15.08 -9.66 -9.75
C GLY A 502 14.01 -8.66 -10.19
N PRO A 503 13.88 -8.43 -11.52
CA PRO A 503 12.92 -7.48 -12.09
C PRO A 503 11.48 -7.69 -11.64
N LYS A 504 11.05 -8.93 -11.42
CA LYS A 504 9.69 -9.24 -10.93
C LYS A 504 9.45 -8.70 -9.52
N ALA A 505 10.42 -8.82 -8.62
CA ALA A 505 10.30 -8.29 -7.26
C ALA A 505 10.31 -6.76 -7.28
N GLN A 506 11.15 -6.15 -8.13
CA GLN A 506 11.18 -4.71 -8.32
C GLN A 506 9.89 -4.16 -8.94
N ALA A 507 9.32 -4.85 -9.92
CA ALA A 507 8.08 -4.43 -10.57
C ALA A 507 6.85 -4.53 -9.63
N ALA A 508 6.96 -5.29 -8.54
CA ALA A 508 5.92 -5.38 -7.52
C ALA A 508 6.02 -4.27 -6.44
N GLU A 509 7.06 -3.43 -6.44
CA GLU A 509 7.17 -2.25 -5.58
C GLU A 509 6.16 -1.16 -5.98
N LEU A 510 5.97 -0.16 -5.12
CA LEU A 510 5.28 1.07 -5.51
C LEU A 510 5.93 1.66 -6.77
N SER A 511 5.13 2.05 -7.75
CA SER A 511 5.64 2.55 -9.03
C SER A 511 6.43 3.86 -8.84
N SER A 512 7.44 4.07 -9.70
CA SER A 512 8.24 5.30 -9.64
C SER A 512 7.38 6.56 -9.81
N SER A 513 6.32 6.51 -10.63
CA SER A 513 5.39 7.62 -10.82
C SER A 513 4.58 7.92 -9.57
N TYR A 514 4.18 6.88 -8.83
CA TYR A 514 3.51 7.03 -7.54
C TYR A 514 4.45 7.68 -6.50
N VAL A 515 5.66 7.16 -6.35
CA VAL A 515 6.63 7.70 -5.37
C VAL A 515 7.04 9.14 -5.72
N GLN A 516 7.12 9.51 -7.00
CA GLN A 516 7.35 10.91 -7.41
C GLN A 516 6.22 11.85 -6.95
N LYS A 517 4.96 11.42 -6.97
CA LYS A 517 3.85 12.21 -6.42
C LYS A 517 4.03 12.42 -4.91
N VAL A 518 4.38 11.37 -4.17
CA VAL A 518 4.67 11.46 -2.74
C VAL A 518 5.85 12.39 -2.47
N GLN A 519 6.91 12.31 -3.28
CA GLN A 519 8.08 13.20 -3.18
C GLN A 519 7.69 14.66 -3.37
N GLY A 520 6.82 14.98 -4.34
CA GLY A 520 6.31 16.33 -4.52
C GLY A 520 5.61 16.89 -3.28
N VAL A 521 4.83 16.04 -2.57
CA VAL A 521 4.20 16.44 -1.28
C VAL A 521 5.26 16.62 -0.18
N SER A 522 6.30 15.78 -0.16
CA SER A 522 7.41 15.93 0.80
C SER A 522 8.17 17.25 0.58
N GLU A 523 8.37 17.65 -0.67
CA GLU A 523 9.00 18.93 -1.03
C GLU A 523 8.11 20.12 -0.62
N GLN A 524 6.78 20.03 -0.81
CA GLN A 524 5.83 21.05 -0.30
C GLN A 524 5.90 21.16 1.23
N LEU A 525 5.96 20.03 1.95
CA LEU A 525 6.10 20.02 3.39
C LEU A 525 7.43 20.63 3.85
N ALA A 526 8.53 20.34 3.16
CA ALA A 526 9.84 20.93 3.45
C ALA A 526 9.80 22.47 3.31
N SER A 527 9.21 22.99 2.22
CA SER A 527 9.05 24.43 2.01
C SER A 527 8.16 25.06 3.08
N PHE A 528 7.07 24.41 3.48
CA PHE A 528 6.20 24.89 4.57
C PHE A 528 6.92 24.86 5.92
N THR A 529 7.67 23.81 6.20
CA THR A 529 8.48 23.68 7.42
C THR A 529 9.52 24.79 7.55
N ALA A 530 10.16 25.14 6.42
CA ALA A 530 11.23 26.14 6.38
C ALA A 530 10.78 27.57 6.75
N VAL A 531 9.50 27.91 6.56
CA VAL A 531 8.97 29.23 6.88
C VAL A 531 8.37 29.32 8.29
N LEU A 532 8.12 28.20 8.98
CA LEU A 532 7.56 28.18 10.33
C LEU A 532 8.66 28.38 11.37
N ASP A 533 8.52 29.33 12.28
CA ASP A 533 9.46 29.55 13.39
C ASP A 533 9.42 28.39 14.40
N ASN A 534 8.26 27.73 14.56
CA ASN A 534 8.10 26.54 15.37
C ASN A 534 7.22 25.51 14.61
N PRO A 535 7.85 24.62 13.84
CA PRO A 535 7.11 23.66 13.00
C PRO A 535 6.48 22.49 13.77
N SER A 536 6.97 22.16 14.98
CA SER A 536 6.52 21.00 15.75
C SER A 536 5.01 20.99 15.99
N GLY A 537 4.41 19.81 15.86
CA GLY A 537 2.97 19.57 16.04
C GLY A 537 2.10 19.96 14.84
N VAL A 538 2.55 20.85 13.96
CA VAL A 538 1.85 21.20 12.71
C VAL A 538 2.37 20.35 11.56
N THR A 539 3.67 20.24 11.42
CA THR A 539 4.31 19.48 10.33
C THR A 539 4.39 17.98 10.59
N ASP A 540 4.37 17.56 11.84
CA ASP A 540 4.49 16.14 12.23
C ASP A 540 3.34 15.31 11.68
N VAL A 541 2.09 15.81 11.71
CA VAL A 541 0.92 15.12 11.20
C VAL A 541 0.99 14.90 9.69
N TYR A 542 1.57 15.85 8.94
CA TYR A 542 1.82 15.71 7.51
C TYR A 542 2.96 14.72 7.23
N ALA A 543 4.02 14.76 8.02
CA ALA A 543 5.12 13.81 7.91
C ALA A 543 4.67 12.36 8.14
N GLU A 544 3.79 12.12 9.13
CA GLU A 544 3.17 10.83 9.35
C GLU A 544 2.24 10.43 8.19
N ALA A 545 1.44 11.38 7.67
CA ALA A 545 0.57 11.11 6.52
C ALA A 545 1.38 10.75 5.26
N ILE A 546 2.54 11.39 5.04
CA ILE A 546 3.46 11.02 3.96
C ILE A 546 3.99 9.59 4.15
N LEU A 547 4.35 9.18 5.38
CA LEU A 547 4.74 7.79 5.65
C LEU A 547 3.59 6.82 5.37
N ARG A 548 2.34 7.18 5.73
CA ARG A 548 1.15 6.39 5.37
C ARG A 548 0.99 6.26 3.85
N ALA A 549 1.26 7.31 3.10
CA ALA A 549 1.24 7.27 1.63
C ALA A 549 2.36 6.40 1.03
N GLN A 550 3.43 6.11 1.77
CA GLN A 550 4.53 5.24 1.35
C GLN A 550 4.35 3.77 1.78
N SER A 551 3.20 3.41 2.32
CA SER A 551 2.89 2.06 2.77
C SER A 551 2.95 1.02 1.64
N SER A 552 3.43 -0.18 1.97
CA SER A 552 3.41 -1.33 1.06
C SER A 552 1.99 -1.79 0.71
N ALA A 553 0.98 -1.42 1.51
CA ALA A 553 -0.44 -1.67 1.25
C ALA A 553 -0.88 -1.15 -0.13
N TRP A 554 -0.36 -0.01 -0.54
CA TRP A 554 -0.73 0.64 -1.80
C TRP A 554 -0.20 -0.08 -3.05
N ARG A 555 0.64 -1.11 -2.89
CA ARG A 555 0.99 -2.03 -3.99
C ARG A 555 -0.24 -2.76 -4.54
N LEU A 556 -1.21 -3.07 -3.67
CA LEU A 556 -2.44 -3.80 -3.99
C LEU A 556 -3.57 -2.85 -4.41
N GLU A 557 -3.60 -1.64 -3.85
CA GLU A 557 -4.65 -0.63 -4.09
C GLU A 557 -4.03 0.74 -4.46
N PRO A 558 -3.31 0.86 -5.58
CA PRO A 558 -2.59 2.10 -5.92
C PRO A 558 -3.51 3.31 -6.10
N ALA A 559 -4.75 3.11 -6.54
CA ALA A 559 -5.71 4.20 -6.71
C ALA A 559 -6.11 4.84 -5.37
N ALA A 560 -6.34 4.04 -4.33
CA ALA A 560 -6.63 4.54 -2.99
C ALA A 560 -5.42 5.24 -2.36
N GLY A 561 -4.20 4.74 -2.64
CA GLY A 561 -2.97 5.44 -2.26
C GLY A 561 -2.82 6.80 -2.94
N GLU A 562 -3.14 6.92 -4.22
CA GLU A 562 -3.13 8.21 -4.95
C GLU A 562 -4.18 9.19 -4.42
N GLU A 563 -5.33 8.70 -3.98
CA GLU A 563 -6.34 9.53 -3.31
C GLU A 563 -5.78 10.11 -2.01
N LEU A 564 -5.10 9.30 -1.19
CA LEU A 564 -4.44 9.76 0.03
C LEU A 564 -3.36 10.82 -0.26
N VAL A 565 -2.48 10.59 -1.25
CA VAL A 565 -1.45 11.55 -1.66
C VAL A 565 -2.08 12.88 -2.08
N THR A 566 -3.17 12.83 -2.84
CA THR A 566 -3.89 14.01 -3.32
C THR A 566 -4.51 14.79 -2.15
N SER A 567 -5.15 14.09 -1.19
CA SER A 567 -5.74 14.74 -0.03
C SER A 567 -4.70 15.45 0.85
N ILE A 568 -3.54 14.81 1.05
CA ILE A 568 -2.43 15.41 1.80
C ILE A 568 -1.93 16.68 1.09
N SER A 569 -1.72 16.61 -0.23
CA SER A 569 -1.25 17.75 -1.04
C SER A 569 -2.23 18.93 -0.97
N ILE A 570 -3.54 18.68 -1.10
CA ILE A 570 -4.58 19.71 -1.03
C ILE A 570 -4.58 20.36 0.36
N SER A 571 -4.64 19.57 1.42
CA SER A 571 -4.65 20.08 2.80
C SER A 571 -3.40 20.88 3.15
N LEU A 572 -2.22 20.43 2.67
CA LEU A 572 -0.97 21.17 2.86
C LEU A 572 -0.94 22.46 2.05
N GLN A 573 -1.46 22.45 0.82
CA GLN A 573 -1.55 23.65 -0.01
C GLN A 573 -2.50 24.70 0.60
N GLU A 574 -3.59 24.27 1.24
CA GLU A 574 -4.47 25.17 1.98
C GLU A 574 -3.72 25.87 3.12
N LYS A 575 -2.86 25.15 3.87
CA LYS A 575 -2.01 25.75 4.91
C LYS A 575 -0.98 26.72 4.34
N ILE A 576 -0.33 26.36 3.24
CA ILE A 576 0.64 27.21 2.53
C ILE A 576 -0.05 28.51 2.08
N ASN A 577 -1.27 28.41 1.56
CA ASN A 577 -2.03 29.57 1.07
C ASN A 577 -2.52 30.49 2.19
N MET A 578 -2.43 30.13 3.46
CA MET A 578 -2.69 31.01 4.60
C MET A 578 -1.58 32.05 4.81
N VAL A 579 -0.44 31.92 4.15
CA VAL A 579 0.63 32.91 4.12
C VAL A 579 0.74 33.44 2.69
N PHE A 580 0.37 34.69 2.47
CA PHE A 580 0.25 35.24 1.11
C PHE A 580 0.57 36.73 1.05
N ALA A 581 0.98 37.17 -0.13
CA ALA A 581 1.11 38.60 -0.44
C ALA A 581 -0.24 39.15 -0.92
N LEU A 582 -0.65 40.31 -0.36
CA LEU A 582 -1.83 41.01 -0.84
C LEU A 582 -1.55 41.64 -2.21
N SER A 583 -2.45 41.43 -3.17
CA SER A 583 -2.40 42.07 -4.48
C SER A 583 -3.24 43.33 -4.45
N GLU A 584 -2.62 44.50 -4.32
CA GLU A 584 -3.31 45.77 -4.40
C GLU A 584 -2.93 46.52 -5.67
N GLY A 585 -3.81 46.46 -6.69
CA GLY A 585 -3.92 47.41 -7.77
C GLY A 585 -2.66 47.72 -8.60
N THR A 586 -2.66 48.88 -9.22
CA THR A 586 -1.54 49.43 -10.02
C THR A 586 -0.66 50.30 -9.14
N ILE A 587 0.62 49.99 -9.05
CA ILE A 587 1.60 50.79 -8.32
C ILE A 587 2.39 51.67 -9.30
N THR A 588 2.34 52.99 -9.11
CA THR A 588 3.01 53.96 -9.96
C THR A 588 4.38 54.30 -9.41
N LEU A 589 5.44 54.02 -10.16
CA LEU A 589 6.83 54.41 -9.86
C LEU A 589 7.11 55.82 -10.39
N SER A 590 7.72 56.67 -9.59
CA SER A 590 8.06 58.04 -9.95
C SER A 590 9.15 58.15 -11.02
N GLY A 591 9.72 57.05 -11.45
CA GLY A 591 10.79 56.93 -12.44
C GLY A 591 10.94 55.47 -12.90
N GLU A 592 12.10 55.12 -13.46
CA GLU A 592 12.43 53.73 -13.85
C GLU A 592 12.68 52.84 -12.59
N SER A 593 13.14 53.43 -11.48
CA SER A 593 13.39 52.79 -10.22
C SER A 593 12.53 53.41 -9.11
N GLY A 594 12.07 52.59 -8.18
CA GLY A 594 11.28 53.01 -7.01
C GLY A 594 11.14 51.92 -5.97
N LEU A 595 10.51 52.30 -4.85
CA LEU A 595 10.12 51.37 -3.81
C LEU A 595 8.67 50.91 -4.04
N VAL A 596 8.48 49.61 -4.06
CA VAL A 596 7.16 48.95 -4.22
C VAL A 596 6.71 48.46 -2.85
N PRO A 597 5.64 49.04 -2.27
CA PRO A 597 5.10 48.52 -1.03
C PRO A 597 4.40 47.20 -1.28
N VAL A 598 4.74 46.19 -0.48
CA VAL A 598 4.14 44.86 -0.51
C VAL A 598 3.68 44.52 0.90
N THR A 599 2.41 44.13 1.04
CA THR A 599 1.86 43.68 2.31
C THR A 599 1.74 42.16 2.27
N ILE A 600 2.32 41.50 3.27
CA ILE A 600 2.27 40.03 3.45
C ILE A 600 1.38 39.73 4.64
N ALA A 601 0.46 38.79 4.49
CA ALA A 601 -0.46 38.33 5.53
C ALA A 601 -0.08 36.93 6.00
N ASN A 602 -0.22 36.67 7.28
CA ASN A 602 -0.10 35.36 7.90
C ASN A 602 -1.40 35.05 8.64
N ASP A 603 -2.25 34.20 8.06
CA ASP A 603 -3.52 33.77 8.65
C ASP A 603 -3.37 32.44 9.44
N LEU A 604 -2.13 31.94 9.62
CA LEU A 604 -1.82 30.82 10.50
C LEU A 604 -1.90 31.23 11.97
N ASP A 605 -2.03 30.24 12.85
CA ASP A 605 -1.92 30.36 14.30
C ASP A 605 -0.47 30.38 14.82
N ARG A 606 0.51 30.51 13.92
CA ARG A 606 1.95 30.45 14.18
C ARG A 606 2.69 31.57 13.47
N SER A 607 3.80 32.01 14.07
CA SER A 607 4.73 32.94 13.45
C SER A 607 5.45 32.32 12.28
N VAL A 608 5.66 33.08 11.22
CA VAL A 608 6.37 32.66 10.01
C VAL A 608 7.46 33.67 9.66
N THR A 609 8.56 33.17 9.12
CA THR A 609 9.65 33.99 8.57
C THR A 609 9.81 33.67 7.09
N VAL A 610 9.62 34.69 6.23
CA VAL A 610 9.63 34.56 4.78
C VAL A 610 10.54 35.57 4.14
N GLY A 611 10.96 35.31 2.91
CA GLY A 611 11.50 36.30 1.99
C GLY A 611 10.44 36.74 0.97
N VAL A 612 10.71 37.82 0.25
CA VAL A 612 9.85 38.29 -0.84
C VAL A 612 10.67 38.84 -2.00
N GLN A 613 10.24 38.60 -3.22
CA GLN A 613 10.88 39.09 -4.45
C GLN A 613 9.83 39.48 -5.49
N LEU A 614 10.09 40.57 -6.22
CA LEU A 614 9.28 40.95 -7.38
C LEU A 614 9.87 40.29 -8.64
N ARG A 615 8.99 39.68 -9.46
CA ARG A 615 9.38 39.03 -10.71
C ARG A 615 8.53 39.57 -11.88
N GLY A 616 9.15 40.22 -12.81
CA GLY A 616 8.49 40.77 -14.02
C GLY A 616 8.05 39.68 -15.00
N THR A 617 7.00 39.96 -15.75
CA THR A 617 6.60 39.15 -16.91
C THR A 617 6.67 40.00 -18.19
N PRO A 618 7.68 39.81 -19.08
CA PRO A 618 8.83 38.87 -18.95
C PRO A 618 9.87 39.31 -17.89
N ARG A 619 10.60 38.33 -17.33
CA ARG A 619 11.60 38.57 -16.24
C ARG A 619 12.61 39.65 -16.57
N ALA A 620 13.09 39.74 -17.81
CA ALA A 620 14.11 40.71 -18.25
C ALA A 620 13.67 42.20 -18.16
N ARG A 621 12.38 42.46 -17.83
CA ARG A 621 11.86 43.82 -17.75
C ARG A 621 11.74 44.37 -16.33
N LEU A 622 12.08 43.58 -15.31
CA LEU A 622 12.07 44.00 -13.92
C LEU A 622 13.32 43.46 -13.21
N GLU A 623 14.08 44.34 -12.62
CA GLU A 623 15.15 44.01 -11.67
C GLU A 623 14.68 44.33 -10.27
N SER A 624 14.78 43.33 -9.37
CA SER A 624 14.43 43.44 -7.96
C SER A 624 15.32 42.52 -7.15
N GLU A 625 15.91 43.05 -6.09
CA GLU A 625 16.62 42.23 -5.09
C GLU A 625 15.61 41.59 -4.12
N PRO A 626 15.78 40.33 -3.76
CA PRO A 626 14.94 39.69 -2.74
C PRO A 626 15.20 40.31 -1.36
N LEU A 627 14.13 40.48 -0.59
CA LEU A 627 14.19 40.88 0.83
C LEU A 627 13.90 39.63 1.66
N TYR A 628 14.74 39.33 2.63
CA TYR A 628 14.65 38.15 3.53
C TYR A 628 14.35 38.57 4.97
N ASP A 629 14.18 37.59 5.84
CA ASP A 629 14.01 37.75 7.31
C ASP A 629 12.79 38.57 7.71
N ILE A 630 11.69 38.42 6.96
CA ILE A 630 10.42 39.08 7.28
C ILE A 630 9.62 38.16 8.20
N THR A 631 9.61 38.44 9.48
CA THR A 631 8.85 37.71 10.47
C THR A 631 7.43 38.28 10.60
N ILE A 632 6.41 37.43 10.56
CA ILE A 632 5.01 37.81 10.62
C ILE A 632 4.33 36.96 11.70
N GLU A 633 3.87 37.64 12.75
CA GLU A 633 3.15 37.03 13.87
C GLU A 633 1.81 36.42 13.44
N PRO A 634 1.23 35.49 14.24
CA PRO A 634 -0.07 34.87 13.96
C PRO A 634 -1.18 35.90 13.73
N GLY A 635 -1.91 35.73 12.62
CA GLY A 635 -3.05 36.60 12.26
C GLY A 635 -2.65 38.05 11.94
N LYS A 636 -1.37 38.34 11.69
CA LYS A 636 -0.87 39.71 11.43
C LYS A 636 -0.48 39.90 9.98
N LYS A 637 -0.31 41.17 9.63
CA LYS A 637 0.15 41.66 8.34
C LYS A 637 1.36 42.55 8.53
N VAL A 638 2.33 42.42 7.65
CA VAL A 638 3.56 43.23 7.62
C VAL A 638 3.69 43.86 6.23
N SER A 639 3.94 45.18 6.18
CA SER A 639 4.22 45.87 4.91
C SER A 639 5.70 46.13 4.82
N VAL A 640 6.29 45.79 3.69
CA VAL A 640 7.71 45.97 3.35
C VAL A 640 7.85 46.72 2.03
N GLU A 641 8.93 47.45 1.87
CA GLU A 641 9.23 48.18 0.63
C GLU A 641 10.34 47.47 -0.14
N ILE A 642 10.05 47.08 -1.38
CA ILE A 642 10.98 46.36 -2.26
C ILE A 642 11.48 47.30 -3.32
N LYS A 643 12.79 47.44 -3.46
CA LYS A 643 13.39 48.23 -4.54
C LYS A 643 13.20 47.50 -5.87
N ALA A 644 12.61 48.18 -6.84
CA ALA A 644 12.36 47.64 -8.17
C ALA A 644 12.79 48.62 -9.25
N THR A 645 13.36 48.11 -10.33
CA THR A 645 13.74 48.87 -11.52
C THR A 645 13.04 48.27 -12.76
N VAL A 646 12.21 49.06 -13.41
CA VAL A 646 11.47 48.65 -14.62
C VAL A 646 12.30 49.01 -15.87
N ILE A 647 12.61 48.01 -16.68
CA ILE A 647 13.42 48.14 -17.87
C ILE A 647 12.49 48.17 -19.08
N GLY A 648 12.39 49.37 -19.74
CA GLY A 648 11.66 49.56 -20.98
C GLY A 648 10.16 49.28 -20.91
N GLY A 649 9.36 50.32 -20.98
CA GLY A 649 7.89 50.26 -21.05
C GLY A 649 7.18 51.04 -19.96
N ARG A 650 5.90 51.34 -20.21
CA ARG A 650 5.07 52.17 -19.36
C ARG A 650 4.37 51.35 -18.29
N THR A 651 3.92 50.17 -18.63
CA THR A 651 3.20 49.26 -17.75
C THR A 651 3.82 47.89 -17.80
N LEU A 652 4.01 47.22 -16.63
CA LEU A 652 4.58 45.88 -16.50
C LEU A 652 3.78 45.07 -15.49
N SER A 653 3.36 43.85 -15.86
CA SER A 653 2.80 42.90 -14.93
C SER A 653 3.95 42.26 -14.15
N ALA A 654 3.88 42.27 -12.82
CA ALA A 654 4.85 41.63 -11.92
C ALA A 654 4.17 40.69 -10.94
N GLY A 655 4.86 39.60 -10.60
CA GLY A 655 4.47 38.69 -9.54
C GLY A 655 5.22 39.04 -8.25
N VAL A 656 4.51 39.09 -7.16
CA VAL A 656 5.08 39.13 -5.81
C VAL A 656 5.25 37.68 -5.36
N GLN A 657 6.46 37.15 -5.42
CA GLN A 657 6.79 35.77 -5.00
C GLN A 657 7.30 35.80 -3.56
N LEU A 658 6.64 35.03 -2.68
CA LEU A 658 7.20 34.74 -1.35
C LEU A 658 8.29 33.69 -1.49
N LEU A 659 9.28 33.75 -0.62
CA LEU A 659 10.44 32.86 -0.60
C LEU A 659 10.58 32.24 0.80
N THR A 660 11.11 31.02 0.84
CA THR A 660 11.63 30.46 2.07
C THR A 660 12.90 31.18 2.52
N PRO A 661 13.36 31.06 3.77
CA PRO A 661 14.60 31.71 4.24
C PRO A 661 15.86 31.33 3.42
N ASP A 662 15.86 30.14 2.82
CA ASP A 662 16.92 29.64 1.93
C ASP A 662 16.74 30.04 0.45
N GLY A 663 15.70 30.84 0.13
CA GLY A 663 15.47 31.45 -1.18
C GLY A 663 14.70 30.61 -2.18
N GLN A 664 14.05 29.51 -1.75
CA GLN A 664 13.15 28.74 -2.60
C GLN A 664 11.78 29.41 -2.72
N ASP A 665 11.05 29.13 -3.79
CA ASP A 665 9.70 29.65 -3.98
C ASP A 665 8.74 29.10 -2.92
N PHE A 666 7.96 29.98 -2.30
CA PHE A 666 6.94 29.62 -1.31
C PHE A 666 5.57 30.13 -1.75
N GLY A 667 4.59 29.23 -1.80
CA GLY A 667 3.22 29.58 -2.18
C GLY A 667 3.07 30.06 -3.63
N SER A 668 1.91 30.60 -3.95
CA SER A 668 1.60 31.15 -5.27
C SER A 668 1.91 32.65 -5.34
N PRO A 669 2.48 33.16 -6.46
CA PRO A 669 2.78 34.59 -6.57
C PRO A 669 1.49 35.42 -6.67
N ALA A 670 1.42 36.52 -5.92
CA ALA A 670 0.39 37.54 -6.10
C ALA A 670 0.72 38.41 -7.31
N ARG A 671 -0.29 38.84 -8.08
CA ARG A 671 -0.08 39.64 -9.28
C ARG A 671 -0.30 41.13 -9.00
N ILE A 672 0.64 41.97 -9.39
CA ILE A 672 0.56 43.43 -9.34
C ILE A 672 0.88 44.02 -10.69
N GLU A 673 0.42 45.27 -10.94
CA GLU A 673 0.80 46.06 -12.11
C GLU A 673 1.71 47.22 -11.69
N LEU A 674 2.84 47.38 -12.35
CA LEU A 674 3.79 48.47 -12.16
C LEU A 674 3.70 49.43 -13.31
N GLU A 675 3.47 50.72 -13.03
CA GLU A 675 3.53 51.81 -14.03
C GLU A 675 4.74 52.67 -13.75
N SER A 676 5.56 52.93 -14.80
CA SER A 676 6.70 53.85 -14.74
C SER A 676 6.37 55.15 -15.45
N THR A 677 6.60 56.29 -14.80
CA THR A 677 6.35 57.64 -15.36
C THR A 677 7.55 58.22 -16.09
N ALA A 678 8.67 57.50 -16.23
CA ALA A 678 9.89 57.98 -16.87
C ALA A 678 9.66 58.47 -18.30
N TYR A 679 8.86 57.76 -19.07
CA TYR A 679 8.52 58.15 -20.42
C TYR A 679 7.61 59.39 -20.54
N ALA A 680 6.75 59.62 -19.54
CA ALA A 680 5.91 60.82 -19.52
C ALA A 680 6.74 62.11 -19.33
N ARG A 681 7.81 62.07 -18.53
CA ARG A 681 8.76 63.18 -18.40
C ARG A 681 9.58 63.38 -19.65
N ALA A 682 10.09 62.34 -20.29
CA ALA A 682 10.79 62.42 -21.56
C ALA A 682 9.88 62.98 -22.68
N ALA A 683 8.64 62.51 -22.75
CA ALA A 683 7.66 63.04 -23.69
C ALA A 683 7.32 64.53 -23.42
N ALA A 684 7.19 64.93 -22.13
CA ALA A 684 6.96 66.30 -21.74
C ALA A 684 8.17 67.22 -22.11
N TRP A 685 9.40 66.73 -21.93
CA TRP A 685 10.61 67.43 -22.40
C TRP A 685 10.69 67.53 -23.93
N VAL A 686 10.33 66.47 -24.65
CA VAL A 686 10.29 66.49 -26.13
C VAL A 686 9.19 67.44 -26.61
N ILE A 687 8.00 67.43 -26.02
CA ILE A 687 6.91 68.33 -26.34
C ILE A 687 7.29 69.76 -25.97
N GLY A 688 7.92 69.99 -24.82
CA GLY A 688 8.44 71.30 -24.41
C GLY A 688 9.52 71.85 -25.38
N ALA A 689 10.46 70.97 -25.72
CA ALA A 689 11.50 71.30 -26.69
C ALA A 689 10.91 71.61 -28.10
N ALA A 690 9.94 70.84 -28.60
CA ALA A 690 9.22 71.06 -29.82
C ALA A 690 8.41 72.36 -29.76
N PHE A 691 7.75 72.66 -28.66
CA PHE A 691 7.04 73.94 -28.45
C PHE A 691 8.00 75.14 -28.48
N LEU A 692 9.13 75.06 -27.77
CA LEU A 692 10.18 76.06 -27.80
C LEU A 692 10.77 76.27 -29.21
N ALA A 693 10.97 75.22 -29.98
CA ALA A 693 11.42 75.29 -31.36
C ALA A 693 10.36 75.97 -32.22
N ILE A 694 9.08 75.70 -32.10
CA ILE A 694 7.99 76.35 -32.83
C ILE A 694 7.92 77.82 -32.43
N VAL A 695 7.97 78.17 -31.17
CA VAL A 695 7.98 79.58 -30.66
C VAL A 695 9.21 80.31 -31.22
N SER A 696 10.39 79.69 -31.21
CA SER A 696 11.61 80.27 -31.80
C SER A 696 11.46 80.52 -33.30
N PHE A 697 10.85 79.59 -34.01
CA PHE A 697 10.61 79.71 -35.46
C PHE A 697 9.61 80.86 -35.77
N VAL A 698 8.58 81.02 -34.95
CA VAL A 698 7.60 82.12 -35.06
C VAL A 698 8.28 83.46 -34.75
N VAL A 699 9.09 83.54 -33.68
CA VAL A 699 9.84 84.78 -33.36
C VAL A 699 10.83 85.13 -34.40
N VAL A 700 11.58 84.18 -34.99
CA VAL A 700 12.47 84.42 -36.12
C VAL A 700 11.69 84.83 -37.36
N GLY A 701 10.50 84.26 -37.56
CA GLY A 701 9.58 84.65 -38.64
C GLY A 701 9.05 86.10 -38.53
N ILE A 702 8.71 86.51 -37.33
CA ILE A 702 8.26 87.85 -36.97
C ILE A 702 9.43 88.88 -37.13
N THR A 703 10.62 88.51 -36.57
CA THR A 703 11.79 89.46 -36.73
C THR A 703 12.24 89.60 -38.19
N ARG A 704 12.17 88.56 -38.97
CA ARG A 704 12.41 88.64 -40.43
C ARG A 704 11.37 89.52 -41.13
N ARG A 705 10.09 89.48 -40.81
CA ARG A 705 9.06 90.34 -41.37
C ARG A 705 9.20 91.80 -40.89
N VAL A 706 9.60 92.01 -39.66
CA VAL A 706 9.88 93.39 -39.16
C VAL A 706 11.13 93.97 -39.84
N HIS A 707 12.17 93.20 -40.11
CA HIS A 707 13.35 93.64 -40.82
C HIS A 707 13.05 93.97 -42.34
N GLN A 708 12.18 93.23 -42.98
CA GLN A 708 11.73 93.47 -44.34
C GLN A 708 10.81 94.75 -44.48
N ALA A 709 10.06 95.05 -43.45
CA ALA A 709 9.26 96.29 -43.36
C ALA A 709 10.11 97.48 -43.07
N ALA A 710 11.26 97.43 -42.42
CA ALA A 710 12.19 98.50 -42.15
C ALA A 710 13.10 98.85 -43.36
N THR A 711 13.31 97.99 -44.30
CA THR A 711 14.11 98.18 -45.48
C THR A 711 13.28 98.63 -46.69
N GLY A 712 11.91 98.67 -46.64
CA GLY A 712 11.00 99.15 -47.73
C GLY A 712 10.64 100.62 -47.68
N SER A 713 11.11 101.42 -46.66
CA SER A 713 10.72 102.85 -46.50
C SER A 713 11.81 103.89 -46.89
N ARG A 714 12.78 103.57 -47.76
CA ARG A 714 13.78 104.51 -48.24
C ARG A 714 13.95 104.42 -49.75
N SER A 715 12.88 104.83 -50.51
CA SER A 715 13.04 105.10 -51.90
C SER A 715 11.69 105.59 -52.45
N ASN A 716 11.39 106.87 -52.30
CA ASN A 716 10.75 107.76 -53.30
C ASN A 716 10.51 109.12 -52.67
N SER A 717 11.50 110.05 -52.93
CA SER A 717 11.36 111.49 -52.88
C SER A 717 12.33 112.02 -53.94
N GLN A 718 11.85 112.25 -55.15
CA GLN A 718 12.31 113.38 -55.99
C GLN A 718 11.59 113.44 -57.34
N LYS A 719 11.09 114.70 -57.62
CA LYS A 719 10.78 115.29 -58.94
C LYS A 719 9.44 114.86 -59.58
N ASN A 720 8.60 115.75 -59.95
CA ASN A 720 8.79 117.03 -60.66
C ASN A 720 7.55 117.89 -60.58
N GLU A 721 7.80 119.15 -60.51
CA GLU A 721 6.99 120.21 -60.96
C GLU A 721 7.10 120.39 -62.51
N PRO A 722 6.50 121.47 -63.11
CA PRO A 722 5.12 121.70 -63.54
C PRO A 722 5.04 121.93 -65.05
N HIS A 723 3.93 122.23 -65.67
CA HIS A 723 3.60 123.25 -66.62
C HIS A 723 2.25 123.07 -67.31
N VAL A 724 1.57 124.23 -67.36
CA VAL A 724 0.46 124.76 -68.10
C VAL A 724 -0.92 124.17 -67.84
#